data_cf649fbd7cba6d69c15bc7cd7fdbaa4e
#
_entry.id   cf649fbd7cba6d69c15bc7cd7fdbaa4e
#
_cell.length_a   1.000
_cell.length_b   1.000
_cell.length_c   1.000
_cell.angle_alpha   90.00
_cell.angle_beta   90.00
_cell.angle_gamma   90.00
#
_symmetry.space_group_name_H-M   'P 1'
#
loop_
_entity.id
_entity.type
_entity.pdbx_description
1 polymer ?
#
loop_
_entity_poly.entity_id
_entity_poly.type
_entity_poly.pdbx_seq_one_letter_code
_entity_poly.pdbx_strand_id
1 'polypeptide(L)'
;MRCDRDLSSLAPNDLSAIQGHAEANWRALARLITTLENGSAQAALVQSMRAVAQKAKVPVVGITGTGGAGKSSLTDELIRRLRLDQGDSLRIAVISIDPSRRKSGGALLGDRIRMNAIGPWPKPDGQTAADDSGQRVYMRSLATRDTGSEVSAALPDVIAAAKCAGFDLVIVETSGIGQGDAAIVPLVDVPMYVMTPEYGAASQLEKIDMLDFAEFVVINKFDRKGAADALRDVAKQVQRNREAFKQTPEQMPVFGTMASRFNDDGVTALYLALKPRLATLGLKVGADRLPPVHTRHSTHQSPVVPAARMRYLAEISDTVRSYKRHARAQARIARELQQLRESQRMLLQDNASKHRARDALGELAAAREAQLAPEAKKLLAMWPQMQKSYAGDEYVVKIRDKEIRTALVHTTLSGSKIRKVSLPHYEDHGQILLWLMLDNVPGSFPYTAGTFAFKRENEDPTRMFAGEGDAFRTNRRFKLVSQGMAAKRLSTAFDSVTLYGNDPDRRPDIYGKVGNSGVSIATLDDLKVLYSGFDLCAPNTSVSMTINGPAPTILAMFMNTAIDQQLEKFSNDNGREPTDTESQKIREWALANVRGTVQADILKEDQGQNTCIFSTEFSLKVMGDIAQYFVHHNVRNFYSVSISGYHIAEAGANPISQLAFTLSNGFTFVEAYLARGMHIDDFAPNLSFFFSNGMDPEYTVLGRVARRIWALAMKQRYGANERSQKLKYHVQTSGRSLHAQEIAFNDIRTTLQALIAVYDNCNSLHTNAYDEAITTPTEESVRRALAIQLIINREWGLAKCENPNQGAFVIDELTELVEEAVLAEFERIAERGGVLGAMETGYQRSKIQEESMHYEMQKHTGAYPIIGVNTFRNPHGDPVPESIELARSSEEEKQSQLKRLQDFHTRHAAQAPAMLKRLQQAVIANQNVFEVLMAAVRCCSLGQITNALFEVGGQYRRSM
;
A
#
# COMPACT_ATOMS: atom_id res chain seq x y z
N MET A 1 -34.04 25.79 10.54
CA MET A 1 -34.55 24.80 11.52
C MET A 1 -33.82 25.00 12.83
N ARG A 2 -34.48 25.35 13.92
CA ARG A 2 -33.91 25.29 15.27
C ARG A 2 -33.95 23.83 15.67
N CYS A 3 -32.84 23.15 15.70
CA CYS A 3 -32.76 21.81 16.30
C CYS A 3 -32.95 21.95 17.80
N ASP A 4 -34.01 21.36 18.33
CA ASP A 4 -34.16 21.16 19.76
C ASP A 4 -33.00 20.25 20.23
N ARG A 5 -32.13 20.80 21.09
CA ARG A 5 -30.96 20.08 21.60
C ARG A 5 -31.23 19.36 22.91
N ASP A 6 -32.38 19.64 23.55
CA ASP A 6 -32.80 19.00 24.77
C ASP A 6 -33.71 17.78 24.48
N LEU A 7 -33.11 16.59 24.49
CA LEU A 7 -33.78 15.31 24.29
C LEU A 7 -34.24 14.68 25.62
N SER A 8 -34.08 15.37 26.74
CA SER A 8 -34.44 14.83 28.07
C SER A 8 -35.93 14.52 28.20
N SER A 9 -36.80 15.32 27.58
CA SER A 9 -38.23 15.10 27.51
C SER A 9 -38.65 13.82 26.76
N LEU A 10 -37.75 13.26 25.97
CA LEU A 10 -37.96 12.00 25.22
C LEU A 10 -37.31 10.80 25.90
N ALA A 11 -36.79 10.95 27.12
CA ALA A 11 -36.21 9.85 27.87
C ALA A 11 -37.32 8.85 28.30
N PRO A 12 -37.01 7.55 28.39
CA PRO A 12 -38.01 6.58 28.81
C PRO A 12 -38.44 6.77 30.27
N ASN A 13 -39.71 6.53 30.54
CA ASN A 13 -40.26 6.60 31.88
C ASN A 13 -40.27 5.24 32.63
N ASP A 14 -40.00 4.16 31.91
CA ASP A 14 -39.91 2.80 32.45
C ASP A 14 -38.81 1.99 31.79
N LEU A 15 -38.43 0.86 32.38
CA LEU A 15 -37.37 0.00 31.94
C LEU A 15 -37.72 -0.85 30.71
N SER A 16 -39.00 -1.04 30.39
CA SER A 16 -39.41 -1.84 29.23
C SER A 16 -38.98 -1.23 27.91
N ALA A 17 -38.91 0.10 27.84
CA ALA A 17 -38.50 0.82 26.65
C ALA A 17 -37.02 0.58 26.24
N ILE A 18 -36.17 0.20 27.21
CA ILE A 18 -34.74 -0.09 26.91
C ILE A 18 -34.47 -1.58 26.71
N GLN A 19 -35.43 -2.45 27.02
CA GLN A 19 -35.31 -3.90 26.86
C GLN A 19 -35.64 -4.30 25.43
N GLY A 20 -34.72 -5.00 24.75
CA GLY A 20 -34.93 -5.47 23.37
C GLY A 20 -33.76 -5.22 22.44
N HIS A 21 -33.98 -5.55 21.16
CA HIS A 21 -32.93 -5.55 20.13
C HIS A 21 -33.15 -4.50 19.02
N ALA A 22 -34.33 -3.84 19.04
CA ALA A 22 -34.63 -2.86 18.00
C ALA A 22 -33.85 -1.56 18.19
N GLU A 23 -33.60 -0.83 17.11
CA GLU A 23 -32.93 0.47 17.13
C GLU A 23 -33.63 1.46 18.09
N ALA A 24 -34.99 1.35 18.23
CA ALA A 24 -35.76 2.17 19.14
C ALA A 24 -35.36 1.98 20.62
N ASN A 25 -35.08 0.73 21.04
CA ASN A 25 -34.61 0.42 22.38
C ASN A 25 -33.21 1.02 22.64
N TRP A 26 -32.34 0.97 21.68
CA TRP A 26 -30.98 1.57 21.78
C TRP A 26 -31.04 3.09 21.84
N ARG A 27 -31.95 3.70 21.09
CA ARG A 27 -32.19 5.15 21.16
C ARG A 27 -32.77 5.54 22.54
N ALA A 28 -33.69 4.74 23.10
CA ALA A 28 -34.21 4.95 24.44
C ALA A 28 -33.11 4.82 25.51
N LEU A 29 -32.28 3.78 25.43
CA LEU A 29 -31.11 3.62 26.30
C LEU A 29 -30.15 4.84 26.19
N ALA A 30 -29.83 5.30 24.98
CA ALA A 30 -28.96 6.47 24.79
C ALA A 30 -29.54 7.74 25.44
N ARG A 31 -30.86 7.95 25.36
CA ARG A 31 -31.56 9.07 26.01
C ARG A 31 -31.55 8.94 27.52
N LEU A 32 -31.80 7.72 28.04
CA LEU A 32 -31.73 7.45 29.50
C LEU A 32 -30.30 7.76 30.01
N ILE A 33 -29.25 7.29 29.33
CA ILE A 33 -27.89 7.58 29.75
C ILE A 33 -27.63 9.11 29.75
N THR A 34 -28.15 9.84 28.79
CA THR A 34 -28.01 11.31 28.76
C THR A 34 -28.67 11.96 29.97
N THR A 35 -29.85 11.50 30.39
CA THR A 35 -30.53 12.03 31.61
C THR A 35 -29.79 11.66 32.88
N LEU A 36 -29.17 10.47 32.93
CA LEU A 36 -28.33 10.06 34.06
C LEU A 36 -27.07 10.94 34.15
N GLU A 37 -26.38 11.21 33.02
CA GLU A 37 -25.23 12.11 32.98
C GLU A 37 -25.57 13.54 33.41
N ASN A 38 -26.78 14.01 33.11
CA ASN A 38 -27.22 15.37 33.41
C ASN A 38 -27.87 15.48 34.81
N GLY A 39 -28.01 14.36 35.52
CA GLY A 39 -28.68 14.33 36.83
C GLY A 39 -30.19 14.61 36.77
N SER A 40 -30.80 14.52 35.57
CA SER A 40 -32.23 14.82 35.36
C SER A 40 -33.12 13.57 35.28
N ALA A 41 -32.55 12.39 35.51
CA ALA A 41 -33.32 11.13 35.52
C ALA A 41 -34.28 11.04 36.72
N GLN A 42 -35.45 10.45 36.52
CA GLN A 42 -36.45 10.27 37.59
C GLN A 42 -35.91 9.36 38.67
N ALA A 43 -35.95 9.79 39.95
CA ALA A 43 -35.42 9.02 41.09
C ALA A 43 -36.06 7.62 41.23
N ALA A 44 -37.37 7.49 41.01
CA ALA A 44 -38.05 6.21 41.04
C ALA A 44 -37.57 5.22 39.96
N LEU A 45 -37.30 5.71 38.76
CA LEU A 45 -36.74 4.90 37.67
C LEU A 45 -35.31 4.45 38.00
N VAL A 46 -34.46 5.35 38.52
CA VAL A 46 -33.08 5.04 38.92
C VAL A 46 -33.08 3.96 40.05
N GLN A 47 -33.97 4.09 41.04
CA GLN A 47 -34.09 3.11 42.13
C GLN A 47 -34.53 1.72 41.60
N SER A 48 -35.55 1.69 40.76
CA SER A 48 -36.00 0.46 40.09
C SER A 48 -34.89 -0.18 39.25
N MET A 49 -34.16 0.60 38.47
CA MET A 49 -33.06 0.18 37.65
C MET A 49 -31.92 -0.45 38.49
N ARG A 50 -31.51 0.18 39.58
CA ARG A 50 -30.50 -0.35 40.50
C ARG A 50 -30.93 -1.67 41.11
N ALA A 51 -32.21 -1.79 41.53
CA ALA A 51 -32.76 -3.03 42.10
C ALA A 51 -32.79 -4.20 41.10
N VAL A 52 -33.09 -3.93 39.82
CA VAL A 52 -33.04 -4.93 38.74
C VAL A 52 -31.61 -5.32 38.41
N ALA A 53 -30.74 -4.33 38.29
CA ALA A 53 -29.31 -4.53 37.94
C ALA A 53 -28.57 -5.37 39.01
N GLN A 54 -28.87 -5.21 40.29
CA GLN A 54 -28.29 -6.02 41.37
C GLN A 54 -28.59 -7.52 41.24
N LYS A 55 -29.71 -7.90 40.62
CA LYS A 55 -30.12 -9.31 40.42
C LYS A 55 -29.56 -9.87 39.08
N ALA A 56 -29.12 -9.03 38.20
CA ALA A 56 -28.62 -9.42 36.86
C ALA A 56 -27.21 -10.00 36.97
N LYS A 57 -27.02 -11.22 36.46
CA LYS A 57 -25.71 -11.89 36.39
C LYS A 57 -25.02 -11.51 35.06
N VAL A 58 -24.67 -10.22 34.90
CA VAL A 58 -23.99 -9.69 33.73
C VAL A 58 -22.60 -9.23 34.16
N PRO A 59 -21.53 -9.87 33.69
CA PRO A 59 -20.15 -9.47 34.03
C PRO A 59 -19.79 -8.10 33.50
N VAL A 60 -18.99 -7.37 34.29
CA VAL A 60 -18.46 -6.06 33.94
C VAL A 60 -16.92 -6.12 33.92
N VAL A 61 -16.32 -5.88 32.78
CA VAL A 61 -14.85 -5.77 32.60
C VAL A 61 -14.46 -4.31 32.65
N GLY A 62 -13.52 -3.95 33.51
CA GLY A 62 -12.93 -2.62 33.58
C GLY A 62 -11.55 -2.58 32.97
N ILE A 63 -11.34 -1.78 31.95
CA ILE A 63 -10.04 -1.59 31.29
C ILE A 63 -9.51 -0.21 31.64
N THR A 64 -8.45 -0.17 32.43
CA THR A 64 -7.75 1.06 32.82
C THR A 64 -6.26 0.96 32.49
N GLY A 65 -5.52 2.06 32.64
CA GLY A 65 -4.07 2.07 32.38
C GLY A 65 -3.56 3.41 31.89
N THR A 66 -2.26 3.48 31.62
CA THR A 66 -1.58 4.73 31.27
C THR A 66 -2.10 5.34 29.95
N GLY A 67 -1.99 6.66 29.85
CA GLY A 67 -2.29 7.38 28.61
C GLY A 67 -1.41 6.88 27.46
N GLY A 68 -2.02 6.66 26.30
CA GLY A 68 -1.30 6.15 25.13
C GLY A 68 -0.92 4.66 25.17
N ALA A 69 -1.34 3.90 26.20
CA ALA A 69 -1.07 2.45 26.28
C ALA A 69 -1.82 1.61 25.23
N GLY A 70 -2.77 2.20 24.51
CA GLY A 70 -3.53 1.49 23.46
C GLY A 70 -4.72 0.72 23.99
N LYS A 71 -5.36 1.20 25.08
CA LYS A 71 -6.56 0.60 25.68
C LYS A 71 -7.70 0.38 24.69
N SER A 72 -8.05 1.41 23.92
CA SER A 72 -9.17 1.34 22.95
C SER A 72 -8.86 0.35 21.81
N SER A 73 -7.61 0.24 21.38
CA SER A 73 -7.21 -0.79 20.41
C SER A 73 -7.31 -2.19 20.99
N LEU A 74 -6.94 -2.36 22.27
CA LEU A 74 -7.07 -3.64 22.97
C LEU A 74 -8.53 -4.01 23.19
N THR A 75 -9.36 -3.05 23.59
CA THR A 75 -10.82 -3.21 23.74
C THR A 75 -11.46 -3.68 22.45
N ASP A 76 -11.12 -3.02 21.33
CA ASP A 76 -11.62 -3.38 19.99
C ASP A 76 -11.20 -4.80 19.58
N GLU A 77 -9.94 -5.18 19.83
CA GLU A 77 -9.45 -6.53 19.54
C GLU A 77 -10.08 -7.61 20.46
N LEU A 78 -10.34 -7.32 21.72
CA LEU A 78 -11.05 -8.24 22.60
C LEU A 78 -12.50 -8.44 22.16
N ILE A 79 -13.20 -7.36 21.77
CA ILE A 79 -14.56 -7.45 21.20
C ILE A 79 -14.55 -8.30 19.93
N ARG A 80 -13.55 -8.11 19.07
CA ARG A 80 -13.39 -8.91 17.85
C ARG A 80 -13.24 -10.39 18.15
N ARG A 81 -12.37 -10.78 19.14
CA ARG A 81 -12.23 -12.19 19.55
C ARG A 81 -13.52 -12.74 20.09
N LEU A 82 -14.24 -11.98 20.93
CA LEU A 82 -15.56 -12.37 21.44
C LEU A 82 -16.56 -12.65 20.31
N ARG A 83 -16.63 -11.75 19.32
CA ARG A 83 -17.53 -11.91 18.17
C ARG A 83 -17.16 -13.10 17.29
N LEU A 84 -15.86 -13.27 16.97
CA LEU A 84 -15.36 -14.40 16.17
C LEU A 84 -15.59 -15.74 16.89
N ASP A 85 -15.18 -15.81 18.15
CA ASP A 85 -15.22 -17.06 18.93
C ASP A 85 -16.65 -17.50 19.24
N GLN A 86 -17.54 -16.55 19.53
CA GLN A 86 -18.94 -16.80 19.89
C GLN A 86 -19.92 -16.68 18.70
N GLY A 87 -19.43 -16.47 17.48
CA GLY A 87 -20.24 -16.36 16.25
C GLY A 87 -21.24 -15.22 16.30
N ASP A 88 -20.82 -14.08 16.85
CA ASP A 88 -21.60 -12.84 17.01
C ASP A 88 -22.93 -13.04 17.76
N SER A 89 -22.98 -14.02 18.68
CA SER A 89 -24.20 -14.32 19.47
C SER A 89 -24.36 -13.41 20.70
N LEU A 90 -23.25 -12.83 21.20
CA LEU A 90 -23.24 -12.01 22.42
C LEU A 90 -23.63 -10.57 22.17
N ARG A 91 -24.36 -9.99 23.11
CA ARG A 91 -24.67 -8.55 23.15
C ARG A 91 -23.70 -7.85 24.11
N ILE A 92 -22.96 -6.91 23.62
CA ILE A 92 -21.86 -6.24 24.36
C ILE A 92 -22.17 -4.75 24.47
N ALA A 93 -22.12 -4.20 25.66
CA ALA A 93 -22.15 -2.77 25.90
C ALA A 93 -20.73 -2.26 26.20
N VAL A 94 -20.27 -1.27 25.49
CA VAL A 94 -18.98 -0.59 25.68
C VAL A 94 -19.23 0.81 26.20
N ILE A 95 -18.71 1.11 27.38
CA ILE A 95 -18.80 2.42 28.01
C ILE A 95 -17.37 2.99 28.08
N SER A 96 -17.07 3.96 27.21
CA SER A 96 -15.79 4.65 27.19
C SER A 96 -15.89 5.95 28.01
N ILE A 97 -14.93 6.19 28.89
CA ILE A 97 -14.86 7.41 29.66
C ILE A 97 -13.78 8.31 29.03
N ASP A 98 -14.23 9.43 28.45
CA ASP A 98 -13.37 10.37 27.77
C ASP A 98 -13.10 11.62 28.62
N PRO A 99 -11.87 12.21 28.54
CA PRO A 99 -11.61 13.46 29.22
C PRO A 99 -12.47 14.58 28.64
N SER A 100 -13.01 15.42 29.52
CA SER A 100 -13.83 16.56 29.12
C SER A 100 -12.99 17.64 28.45
N ARG A 101 -13.48 18.20 27.35
CA ARG A 101 -12.90 19.42 26.76
C ARG A 101 -13.16 20.61 27.68
N ARG A 102 -12.10 21.28 28.16
CA ARG A 102 -12.20 22.45 29.05
C ARG A 102 -13.10 23.58 28.52
N LYS A 103 -13.17 23.78 27.18
CA LYS A 103 -13.99 24.85 26.57
C LYS A 103 -15.46 24.46 26.34
N SER A 104 -15.79 23.19 26.15
CA SER A 104 -17.14 22.77 25.74
C SER A 104 -17.82 21.79 26.71
N GLY A 105 -17.10 21.23 27.70
CA GLY A 105 -17.60 20.25 28.65
C GLY A 105 -18.01 18.89 28.03
N GLY A 106 -17.82 18.70 26.73
CA GLY A 106 -18.19 17.47 26.03
C GLY A 106 -17.05 16.46 25.96
N ALA A 107 -17.39 15.18 25.76
CA ALA A 107 -16.45 14.08 25.55
C ALA A 107 -15.75 14.19 24.18
N LEU A 108 -14.53 13.68 24.10
CA LEU A 108 -13.76 13.51 22.86
C LEU A 108 -14.21 12.20 22.20
N LEU A 109 -15.06 12.23 21.18
CA LEU A 109 -15.63 11.04 20.52
C LEU A 109 -14.64 10.26 19.64
N GLY A 110 -13.33 10.49 19.76
CA GLY A 110 -12.30 9.89 18.91
C GLY A 110 -12.26 8.36 18.92
N ASP A 111 -12.50 7.73 20.05
CA ASP A 111 -12.41 6.27 20.19
C ASP A 111 -13.50 5.53 19.42
N ARG A 112 -14.71 6.06 19.38
CA ARG A 112 -15.80 5.47 18.60
C ARG A 112 -15.50 5.37 17.11
N ILE A 113 -14.76 6.33 16.56
CA ILE A 113 -14.38 6.36 15.14
C ILE A 113 -13.29 5.33 14.83
N ARG A 114 -12.46 4.97 15.84
CA ARG A 114 -11.31 4.07 15.68
C ARG A 114 -11.64 2.60 15.88
N MET A 115 -12.71 2.29 16.60
CA MET A 115 -13.13 0.91 16.89
C MET A 115 -13.90 0.32 15.72
N ASN A 116 -13.35 -0.71 15.09
CA ASN A 116 -13.97 -1.39 13.95
C ASN A 116 -14.90 -2.52 14.38
N ALA A 117 -14.66 -3.15 15.54
CA ALA A 117 -15.42 -4.29 16.01
C ALA A 117 -16.80 -3.91 16.60
N ILE A 118 -17.12 -2.62 16.75
CA ILE A 118 -18.42 -2.14 17.26
C ILE A 118 -19.49 -2.01 16.17
N GLY A 119 -19.10 -2.04 14.88
CA GLY A 119 -20.02 -1.91 13.76
C GLY A 119 -20.93 -3.13 13.55
N PRO A 120 -21.85 -3.04 12.58
CA PRO A 120 -22.66 -4.21 12.17
C PRO A 120 -21.73 -5.35 11.76
N TRP A 121 -22.12 -6.59 12.11
CA TRP A 121 -21.38 -7.78 11.68
C TRP A 121 -22.13 -8.40 10.50
N PRO A 122 -21.51 -8.51 9.32
CA PRO A 122 -22.18 -9.03 8.13
C PRO A 122 -22.60 -10.49 8.35
N LYS A 123 -23.83 -10.83 8.01
CA LYS A 123 -24.28 -12.23 8.01
C LYS A 123 -23.83 -12.92 6.74
N PRO A 124 -23.41 -14.21 6.78
CA PRO A 124 -22.91 -14.95 5.62
C PRO A 124 -23.89 -15.02 4.44
N ASP A 125 -25.17 -14.89 4.69
CA ASP A 125 -26.28 -15.07 3.77
C ASP A 125 -26.73 -13.79 3.07
N GLY A 126 -26.14 -12.63 3.37
CA GLY A 126 -26.55 -11.35 2.76
C GLY A 126 -27.97 -10.89 3.15
N GLN A 127 -28.70 -11.65 4.00
CA GLN A 127 -30.01 -11.29 4.48
C GLN A 127 -29.88 -10.45 5.76
N THR A 128 -29.97 -9.14 5.62
CA THR A 128 -30.44 -8.30 6.71
C THR A 128 -31.96 -8.47 6.78
N ALA A 129 -32.45 -9.23 7.75
CA ALA A 129 -33.88 -9.18 8.07
C ALA A 129 -34.23 -7.74 8.41
N ALA A 130 -35.31 -7.21 7.87
CA ALA A 130 -35.72 -5.82 8.01
C ALA A 130 -35.85 -5.37 9.49
N ASP A 131 -35.95 -6.30 10.42
CA ASP A 131 -36.08 -6.06 11.86
C ASP A 131 -34.80 -6.34 12.69
N ASP A 132 -33.76 -6.98 12.15
CA ASP A 132 -32.50 -7.23 12.87
C ASP A 132 -31.39 -6.41 12.26
N SER A 133 -31.03 -5.28 12.87
CA SER A 133 -29.97 -4.38 12.44
C SER A 133 -28.57 -5.05 12.37
N GLY A 134 -28.45 -6.31 12.78
CA GLY A 134 -27.17 -7.04 12.88
C GLY A 134 -26.21 -6.43 13.91
N GLN A 135 -26.62 -5.39 14.61
CA GLN A 135 -25.79 -4.68 15.56
C GLN A 135 -25.88 -5.35 16.94
N ARG A 136 -24.78 -5.95 17.39
CA ARG A 136 -24.66 -6.63 18.70
C ARG A 136 -23.89 -5.84 19.74
N VAL A 137 -23.15 -4.81 19.28
CA VAL A 137 -22.30 -4.01 20.16
C VAL A 137 -22.85 -2.60 20.26
N TYR A 138 -23.21 -2.18 21.46
CA TYR A 138 -23.61 -0.80 21.80
C TYR A 138 -22.42 -0.06 22.39
N MET A 139 -22.12 1.14 21.94
CA MET A 139 -21.05 1.96 22.51
C MET A 139 -21.56 3.34 22.90
N ARG A 140 -21.18 3.78 24.11
CA ARG A 140 -21.44 5.11 24.64
C ARG A 140 -20.18 5.72 25.26
N SER A 141 -19.85 6.95 24.89
CA SER A 141 -18.82 7.75 25.54
C SER A 141 -19.44 8.62 26.63
N LEU A 142 -18.84 8.63 27.81
CA LEU A 142 -19.16 9.48 28.97
C LEU A 142 -18.06 10.50 29.18
N ALA A 143 -18.42 11.71 29.58
CA ALA A 143 -17.43 12.75 29.93
C ALA A 143 -17.13 12.68 31.45
N THR A 144 -15.86 12.95 31.84
CA THR A 144 -15.45 13.02 33.25
C THR A 144 -16.03 14.22 33.98
N ARG A 145 -16.39 15.33 33.30
CA ARG A 145 -17.08 16.52 33.82
C ARG A 145 -16.48 17.07 35.10
N ASP A 146 -15.16 17.36 35.08
CA ASP A 146 -14.42 18.03 36.17
C ASP A 146 -14.46 17.36 37.56
N THR A 147 -14.70 16.05 37.62
CA THR A 147 -14.78 15.32 38.90
C THR A 147 -13.42 15.09 39.56
N GLY A 148 -12.31 15.44 38.89
CA GLY A 148 -10.97 15.14 39.36
C GLY A 148 -10.62 13.64 39.39
N SER A 149 -11.55 12.78 38.97
CA SER A 149 -11.45 11.33 38.89
C SER A 149 -11.39 10.89 37.43
N GLU A 150 -10.78 9.73 37.18
CA GLU A 150 -10.82 9.06 35.87
C GLU A 150 -12.21 8.49 35.52
N VAL A 151 -13.15 8.52 36.47
CA VAL A 151 -14.45 7.90 36.35
C VAL A 151 -15.55 8.95 36.40
N SER A 152 -16.53 8.82 35.51
CA SER A 152 -17.74 9.66 35.57
C SER A 152 -18.64 9.29 36.75
N ALA A 153 -19.19 10.29 37.46
CA ALA A 153 -20.10 10.09 38.55
C ALA A 153 -21.38 9.30 38.15
N ALA A 154 -21.77 9.38 36.88
CA ALA A 154 -22.92 8.66 36.35
C ALA A 154 -22.62 7.17 36.02
N LEU A 155 -21.35 6.74 36.03
CA LEU A 155 -20.95 5.41 35.60
C LEU A 155 -21.68 4.25 36.29
N PRO A 156 -21.90 4.24 37.64
CA PRO A 156 -22.63 3.16 38.30
C PRO A 156 -24.04 2.98 37.76
N ASP A 157 -24.75 4.09 37.53
CA ASP A 157 -26.11 4.07 36.99
C ASP A 157 -26.12 3.70 35.49
N VAL A 158 -25.12 4.09 34.74
CA VAL A 158 -24.98 3.69 33.30
C VAL A 158 -24.71 2.19 33.18
N ILE A 159 -23.86 1.62 34.04
CA ILE A 159 -23.67 0.15 34.11
C ILE A 159 -25.00 -0.56 34.48
N ALA A 160 -25.74 -0.02 35.44
CA ALA A 160 -27.05 -0.56 35.83
C ALA A 160 -28.04 -0.50 34.63
N ALA A 161 -28.10 0.59 33.91
CA ALA A 161 -28.91 0.74 32.69
C ALA A 161 -28.54 -0.29 31.61
N ALA A 162 -27.26 -0.51 31.37
CA ALA A 162 -26.77 -1.52 30.41
C ALA A 162 -27.18 -2.95 30.85
N LYS A 163 -27.05 -3.29 32.14
CA LYS A 163 -27.51 -4.57 32.68
C LYS A 163 -29.02 -4.75 32.50
N CYS A 164 -29.82 -3.71 32.73
CA CYS A 164 -31.27 -3.71 32.54
C CYS A 164 -31.70 -3.83 31.08
N ALA A 165 -30.90 -3.28 30.17
CA ALA A 165 -31.16 -3.35 28.73
C ALA A 165 -30.89 -4.75 28.12
N GLY A 166 -30.38 -5.70 28.94
CA GLY A 166 -30.21 -7.10 28.57
C GLY A 166 -28.95 -7.36 27.75
N PHE A 167 -27.87 -6.62 27.96
CA PHE A 167 -26.55 -6.98 27.45
C PHE A 167 -25.98 -8.18 28.23
N ASP A 168 -25.21 -9.02 27.51
CA ASP A 168 -24.57 -10.20 28.09
C ASP A 168 -23.23 -9.83 28.77
N LEU A 169 -22.59 -8.76 28.33
CA LEU A 169 -21.30 -8.27 28.81
C LEU A 169 -21.27 -6.74 28.78
N VAL A 170 -20.71 -6.13 29.82
CA VAL A 170 -20.42 -4.70 29.86
C VAL A 170 -18.88 -4.52 29.91
N ILE A 171 -18.32 -3.71 29.04
CA ILE A 171 -16.90 -3.32 29.05
C ILE A 171 -16.82 -1.82 29.34
N VAL A 172 -16.08 -1.45 30.38
CA VAL A 172 -15.85 -0.07 30.77
C VAL A 172 -14.38 0.28 30.50
N GLU A 173 -14.13 1.31 29.73
CA GLU A 173 -12.77 1.81 29.44
C GLU A 173 -12.57 3.20 30.04
N THR A 174 -11.48 3.40 30.80
CA THR A 174 -11.16 4.71 31.40
C THR A 174 -10.28 5.57 30.50
N SER A 175 -10.23 6.89 30.76
CA SER A 175 -9.46 7.86 29.98
C SER A 175 -7.92 7.70 30.09
N GLY A 176 -7.42 7.11 31.17
CA GLY A 176 -5.98 6.88 31.36
C GLY A 176 -5.17 8.11 31.73
N ILE A 177 -5.65 8.95 32.63
CA ILE A 177 -5.01 10.21 33.03
C ILE A 177 -4.06 10.06 34.24
N GLY A 178 -3.90 8.90 34.86
CA GLY A 178 -3.07 8.76 36.06
C GLY A 178 -2.42 7.38 36.23
N GLN A 179 -1.39 7.31 37.07
CA GLN A 179 -0.73 6.06 37.47
C GLN A 179 -1.39 5.39 38.70
N GLY A 180 -2.26 6.09 39.42
CA GLY A 180 -2.76 5.70 40.74
C GLY A 180 -4.27 5.73 40.93
N ASP A 181 -5.11 5.81 39.89
CA ASP A 181 -6.56 5.87 40.06
C ASP A 181 -7.21 4.47 39.97
N ALA A 182 -7.47 3.87 41.13
CA ALA A 182 -8.18 2.61 41.29
C ALA A 182 -9.72 2.81 41.40
N ALA A 183 -10.26 3.98 41.05
CA ALA A 183 -11.69 4.32 41.21
C ALA A 183 -12.62 3.43 40.41
N ILE A 184 -12.13 2.77 39.34
CA ILE A 184 -12.91 1.81 38.57
C ILE A 184 -13.11 0.46 39.30
N VAL A 185 -12.20 0.05 40.20
CA VAL A 185 -12.17 -1.28 40.80
C VAL A 185 -13.47 -1.66 41.52
N PRO A 186 -14.10 -0.80 42.36
CA PRO A 186 -15.35 -1.16 43.04
C PRO A 186 -16.56 -1.23 42.10
N LEU A 187 -16.43 -0.82 40.84
CA LEU A 187 -17.52 -0.72 39.87
C LEU A 187 -17.55 -1.88 38.86
N VAL A 188 -16.52 -2.72 38.85
CA VAL A 188 -16.34 -3.77 37.86
C VAL A 188 -16.07 -5.14 38.50
N ASP A 189 -16.42 -6.22 37.79
CA ASP A 189 -16.18 -7.57 38.26
C ASP A 189 -14.75 -8.09 37.90
N VAL A 190 -14.19 -7.61 36.78
CA VAL A 190 -12.86 -7.99 36.29
C VAL A 190 -12.06 -6.72 35.96
N PRO A 191 -11.23 -6.22 36.86
CA PRO A 191 -10.34 -5.11 36.59
C PRO A 191 -9.12 -5.58 35.77
N MET A 192 -8.84 -4.89 34.66
CA MET A 192 -7.71 -5.11 33.77
C MET A 192 -6.86 -3.84 33.68
N TYR A 193 -5.57 -3.98 33.90
CA TYR A 193 -4.63 -2.86 33.82
C TYR A 193 -3.75 -2.98 32.57
N VAL A 194 -3.72 -1.93 31.73
CA VAL A 194 -2.97 -1.87 30.47
C VAL A 194 -1.84 -0.85 30.57
N MET A 195 -0.63 -1.30 30.34
CA MET A 195 0.58 -0.49 30.36
C MET A 195 1.47 -0.73 29.14
N THR A 196 2.49 0.07 28.96
CA THR A 196 3.54 -0.13 27.94
C THR A 196 4.87 -0.54 28.60
N PRO A 197 5.82 -1.11 27.83
CA PRO A 197 7.11 -1.56 28.38
C PRO A 197 7.87 -0.51 29.16
N GLU A 198 7.75 0.77 28.80
CA GLU A 198 8.44 1.90 29.45
C GLU A 198 8.04 2.07 30.92
N TYR A 199 6.84 1.66 31.31
CA TYR A 199 6.36 1.70 32.68
C TYR A 199 6.65 0.42 33.47
N GLY A 200 7.25 -0.59 32.84
CA GLY A 200 7.57 -1.89 33.42
C GLY A 200 8.90 -1.96 34.16
N ALA A 201 9.61 -0.84 34.33
CA ALA A 201 10.87 -0.82 35.08
C ALA A 201 10.63 -1.01 36.59
N ALA A 202 11.40 -1.86 37.25
CA ALA A 202 11.21 -2.26 38.64
C ALA A 202 11.03 -1.09 39.62
N SER A 203 11.74 0.03 39.41
CA SER A 203 11.61 1.23 40.25
C SER A 203 10.31 2.03 40.07
N GLN A 204 9.54 1.73 39.04
CA GLN A 204 8.26 2.37 38.74
C GLN A 204 7.07 1.52 39.21
N LEU A 205 7.24 0.18 39.27
CA LEU A 205 6.15 -0.75 39.56
C LEU A 205 5.56 -0.60 40.96
N GLU A 206 6.39 -0.21 41.97
CA GLU A 206 5.92 0.03 43.33
C GLU A 206 4.99 1.25 43.47
N LYS A 207 4.93 2.10 42.43
CA LYS A 207 4.10 3.31 42.40
C LYS A 207 2.75 3.10 41.67
N ILE A 208 2.49 1.90 41.20
CA ILE A 208 1.30 1.58 40.40
C ILE A 208 0.31 0.81 41.29
N ASP A 209 -0.58 1.53 41.98
CA ASP A 209 -1.59 0.95 42.87
C ASP A 209 -2.49 -0.08 42.18
N MET A 210 -2.75 0.08 40.87
CA MET A 210 -3.57 -0.84 40.10
C MET A 210 -2.98 -2.26 40.01
N LEU A 211 -1.68 -2.48 40.21
CA LEU A 211 -1.10 -3.83 40.23
C LEU A 211 -1.57 -4.67 41.43
N ASP A 212 -2.07 -4.02 42.49
CA ASP A 212 -2.65 -4.70 43.67
C ASP A 212 -4.06 -5.22 43.38
N PHE A 213 -4.80 -4.53 42.50
CA PHE A 213 -6.23 -4.80 42.28
C PHE A 213 -6.52 -5.46 40.95
N ALA A 214 -5.65 -5.31 39.95
CA ALA A 214 -5.88 -5.84 38.60
C ALA A 214 -5.91 -7.37 38.60
N GLU A 215 -6.97 -7.94 38.07
CA GLU A 215 -7.09 -9.41 37.88
C GLU A 215 -6.22 -9.81 36.65
N PHE A 216 -6.16 -9.00 35.63
CA PHE A 216 -5.29 -9.16 34.46
C PHE A 216 -4.41 -7.93 34.25
N VAL A 217 -3.13 -8.15 33.98
CA VAL A 217 -2.18 -7.09 33.63
C VAL A 217 -1.72 -7.30 32.20
N VAL A 218 -1.75 -6.24 31.39
CA VAL A 218 -1.41 -6.28 29.97
C VAL A 218 -0.31 -5.31 29.65
N ILE A 219 0.79 -5.82 29.12
CA ILE A 219 1.88 -5.02 28.56
C ILE A 219 1.64 -4.94 27.06
N ASN A 220 0.99 -3.86 26.64
CA ASN A 220 0.71 -3.62 25.24
C ASN A 220 1.91 -2.93 24.56
N LYS A 221 1.92 -2.92 23.20
CA LYS A 221 3.07 -2.48 22.39
C LYS A 221 4.32 -3.32 22.69
N PHE A 222 4.13 -4.62 22.72
CA PHE A 222 5.14 -5.59 23.12
C PHE A 222 6.31 -5.69 22.13
N ASP A 223 6.22 -5.03 20.98
CA ASP A 223 7.28 -4.83 19.98
C ASP A 223 8.35 -3.80 20.41
N ARG A 224 8.10 -3.04 21.47
CA ARG A 224 9.04 -2.04 21.96
C ARG A 224 10.21 -2.65 22.73
N LYS A 225 11.34 -1.93 22.70
CA LYS A 225 12.56 -2.32 23.42
C LYS A 225 12.27 -2.49 24.91
N GLY A 226 12.74 -3.60 25.50
CA GLY A 226 12.57 -3.89 26.93
C GLY A 226 11.26 -4.60 27.28
N ALA A 227 10.41 -4.96 26.31
CA ALA A 227 9.11 -5.60 26.56
C ALA A 227 9.23 -6.94 27.33
N ALA A 228 10.19 -7.80 26.94
CA ALA A 228 10.43 -9.07 27.63
C ALA A 228 10.90 -8.90 29.08
N ASP A 229 11.73 -7.87 29.35
CA ASP A 229 12.19 -7.53 30.70
C ASP A 229 11.00 -6.99 31.52
N ALA A 230 10.20 -6.09 30.94
CA ALA A 230 9.02 -5.58 31.58
C ALA A 230 8.00 -6.69 31.94
N LEU A 231 7.80 -7.65 31.03
CA LEU A 231 6.92 -8.80 31.28
C LEU A 231 7.38 -9.60 32.51
N ARG A 232 8.67 -9.91 32.59
CA ARG A 232 9.28 -10.64 33.71
C ARG A 232 9.19 -9.85 35.02
N ASP A 233 9.49 -8.56 34.99
CA ASP A 233 9.54 -7.74 36.19
C ASP A 233 8.12 -7.43 36.73
N VAL A 234 7.17 -7.15 35.84
CA VAL A 234 5.75 -7.00 36.20
C VAL A 234 5.17 -8.32 36.74
N ALA A 235 5.50 -9.46 36.14
CA ALA A 235 5.05 -10.75 36.63
C ALA A 235 5.56 -11.06 38.06
N LYS A 236 6.82 -10.72 38.35
CA LYS A 236 7.39 -10.81 39.69
C LYS A 236 6.70 -9.88 40.68
N GLN A 237 6.39 -8.64 40.26
CA GLN A 237 5.67 -7.69 41.13
C GLN A 237 4.25 -8.18 41.43
N VAL A 238 3.51 -8.66 40.42
CA VAL A 238 2.17 -9.22 40.61
C VAL A 238 2.20 -10.46 41.52
N GLN A 239 3.23 -11.31 41.40
CA GLN A 239 3.45 -12.46 42.27
C GLN A 239 3.62 -12.02 43.74
N ARG A 240 4.40 -10.97 44.00
CA ARG A 240 4.63 -10.40 45.34
C ARG A 240 3.34 -9.81 45.91
N ASN A 241 2.65 -8.98 45.13
CA ASN A 241 1.43 -8.29 45.57
C ASN A 241 0.32 -9.29 45.93
N ARG A 242 0.28 -10.45 45.26
CA ARG A 242 -0.69 -11.54 45.53
C ARG A 242 -0.20 -12.57 46.54
N GLU A 243 0.99 -12.43 47.10
CA GLU A 243 1.67 -13.40 47.96
C GLU A 243 1.68 -14.84 47.39
N ALA A 244 1.72 -14.92 46.03
CA ALA A 244 1.60 -16.17 45.29
C ALA A 244 2.95 -16.91 45.14
N PHE A 245 3.74 -17.01 46.20
CA PHE A 245 5.10 -17.55 46.18
C PHE A 245 5.19 -19.05 45.86
N LYS A 246 4.07 -19.76 45.81
CA LYS A 246 4.00 -21.18 45.40
C LYS A 246 3.90 -21.35 43.88
N GLN A 247 3.64 -20.27 43.15
CA GLN A 247 3.54 -20.22 41.68
C GLN A 247 4.77 -19.53 41.12
N THR A 248 5.13 -19.84 39.87
CA THR A 248 6.22 -19.13 39.20
C THR A 248 5.73 -17.79 38.60
N PRO A 249 6.61 -16.79 38.38
CA PRO A 249 6.23 -15.53 37.75
C PRO A 249 5.50 -15.72 36.40
N GLU A 250 5.90 -16.73 35.61
CA GLU A 250 5.29 -17.05 34.31
C GLU A 250 3.84 -17.52 34.42
N GLN A 251 3.42 -17.96 35.62
CA GLN A 251 2.04 -18.37 35.89
C GLN A 251 1.14 -17.20 36.26
N MET A 252 1.71 -16.03 36.54
CA MET A 252 0.91 -14.82 36.86
C MET A 252 0.10 -14.35 35.63
N PRO A 253 -1.09 -13.75 35.83
CA PRO A 253 -1.95 -13.31 34.74
C PRO A 253 -1.43 -12.00 34.13
N VAL A 254 -0.22 -12.02 33.64
CA VAL A 254 0.45 -10.93 32.91
C VAL A 254 0.63 -11.32 31.47
N PHE A 255 0.19 -10.47 30.54
CA PHE A 255 0.16 -10.76 29.11
C PHE A 255 0.89 -9.68 28.32
N GLY A 256 1.69 -10.09 27.35
CA GLY A 256 2.32 -9.18 26.38
C GLY A 256 1.49 -9.15 25.10
N THR A 257 1.03 -7.97 24.66
CA THR A 257 0.14 -7.83 23.52
C THR A 257 0.61 -6.77 22.53
N MET A 258 0.24 -6.93 21.26
CA MET A 258 0.37 -5.91 20.23
C MET A 258 -1.00 -5.64 19.59
N ALA A 259 -1.86 -4.93 20.32
CA ALA A 259 -3.26 -4.70 19.92
C ALA A 259 -3.42 -3.90 18.59
N SER A 260 -2.35 -3.25 18.12
CA SER A 260 -2.30 -2.60 16.81
C SER A 260 -2.03 -3.58 15.67
N ARG A 261 -1.53 -4.79 15.98
CA ARG A 261 -1.13 -5.78 15.00
C ARG A 261 -2.29 -6.69 14.60
N PHE A 262 -2.30 -7.03 13.31
CA PHE A 262 -3.29 -7.97 12.79
C PHE A 262 -3.10 -9.36 13.41
N ASN A 263 -4.20 -9.95 13.93
CA ASN A 263 -4.27 -11.30 14.47
C ASN A 263 -3.19 -11.63 15.52
N ASP A 264 -2.91 -10.69 16.44
CA ASP A 264 -1.91 -10.87 17.48
C ASP A 264 -2.26 -12.04 18.41
N ASP A 265 -1.30 -12.98 18.58
CA ASP A 265 -1.46 -14.16 19.43
C ASP A 265 -1.40 -13.81 20.92
N GLY A 266 -0.73 -12.74 21.31
CA GLY A 266 -0.72 -12.23 22.66
C GLY A 266 -2.12 -11.75 23.10
N VAL A 267 -2.84 -11.05 22.22
CA VAL A 267 -4.25 -10.66 22.45
C VAL A 267 -5.16 -11.89 22.50
N THR A 268 -4.91 -12.88 21.63
CA THR A 268 -5.69 -14.14 21.66
C THR A 268 -5.45 -14.91 22.96
N ALA A 269 -4.22 -14.97 23.46
CA ALA A 269 -3.88 -15.59 24.73
C ALA A 269 -4.60 -14.90 25.92
N LEU A 270 -4.60 -13.56 25.94
CA LEU A 270 -5.36 -12.77 26.92
C LEU A 270 -6.86 -13.08 26.86
N TYR A 271 -7.44 -13.12 25.67
CA TYR A 271 -8.86 -13.45 25.47
C TYR A 271 -9.21 -14.85 25.99
N LEU A 272 -8.39 -15.86 25.65
CA LEU A 272 -8.59 -17.24 26.10
C LEU A 272 -8.44 -17.40 27.62
N ALA A 273 -7.66 -16.55 28.27
CA ALA A 273 -7.57 -16.51 29.74
C ALA A 273 -8.76 -15.77 30.39
N LEU A 274 -9.27 -14.72 29.74
CA LEU A 274 -10.41 -13.92 30.22
C LEU A 274 -11.73 -14.68 30.07
N LYS A 275 -11.96 -15.42 29.00
CA LYS A 275 -13.22 -16.13 28.69
C LYS A 275 -13.70 -17.04 29.81
N PRO A 276 -12.90 -17.96 30.38
CA PRO A 276 -13.35 -18.82 31.51
C PRO A 276 -13.75 -18.01 32.75
N ARG A 277 -13.06 -16.93 33.01
CA ARG A 277 -13.35 -16.03 34.12
C ARG A 277 -14.71 -15.36 33.97
N LEU A 278 -15.02 -14.85 32.76
CA LEU A 278 -16.34 -14.28 32.46
C LEU A 278 -17.47 -15.32 32.55
N ALA A 279 -17.18 -16.55 32.13
CA ALA A 279 -18.14 -17.66 32.28
C ALA A 279 -18.51 -17.92 33.74
N THR A 280 -17.54 -17.87 34.69
CA THR A 280 -17.82 -18.02 36.15
C THR A 280 -18.69 -16.89 36.68
N LEU A 281 -18.67 -15.70 36.03
CA LEU A 281 -19.48 -14.54 36.42
C LEU A 281 -20.86 -14.49 35.74
N GLY A 282 -21.18 -15.48 34.89
CA GLY A 282 -22.49 -15.63 34.29
C GLY A 282 -22.56 -15.41 32.76
N LEU A 283 -21.44 -15.13 32.09
CA LEU A 283 -21.43 -15.05 30.63
C LEU A 283 -21.67 -16.43 30.04
N LYS A 284 -22.67 -16.56 29.17
CA LYS A 284 -22.94 -17.79 28.45
C LYS A 284 -21.99 -17.88 27.27
N VAL A 285 -21.01 -18.77 27.31
CA VAL A 285 -20.01 -18.98 26.26
C VAL A 285 -20.20 -20.33 25.57
N GLY A 286 -20.04 -20.36 24.26
CA GLY A 286 -20.03 -21.57 23.42
C GLY A 286 -18.67 -22.25 23.37
N ALA A 287 -18.54 -23.27 22.51
CA ALA A 287 -17.31 -23.96 22.25
C ALA A 287 -16.26 -23.02 21.62
N ASP A 288 -14.97 -23.30 21.87
CA ASP A 288 -13.84 -22.53 21.31
C ASP A 288 -13.78 -22.68 19.79
N ARG A 289 -13.77 -21.55 19.10
CA ARG A 289 -13.58 -21.48 17.64
C ARG A 289 -12.19 -20.92 17.26
N LEU A 290 -11.55 -20.20 18.18
CA LEU A 290 -10.21 -19.69 17.97
C LEU A 290 -9.17 -20.79 18.29
N PRO A 291 -8.04 -20.82 17.57
CA PRO A 291 -6.98 -21.80 17.84
C PRO A 291 -6.40 -21.57 19.24
N PRO A 292 -5.98 -22.66 19.94
CA PRO A 292 -5.31 -22.53 21.23
C PRO A 292 -3.96 -21.82 21.07
N VAL A 293 -3.62 -20.98 22.04
CA VAL A 293 -2.34 -20.28 22.13
C VAL A 293 -1.64 -20.72 23.41
N HIS A 294 -0.37 -21.15 23.29
CA HIS A 294 0.40 -21.71 24.40
C HIS A 294 1.33 -20.69 25.09
N THR A 295 1.42 -19.48 24.57
CA THR A 295 2.23 -18.39 25.12
C THR A 295 1.37 -17.32 25.74
N ARG A 296 1.90 -16.54 26.69
CA ARG A 296 1.22 -15.40 27.30
C ARG A 296 1.66 -14.05 26.73
N HIS A 297 2.45 -14.09 25.74
CA HIS A 297 2.94 -12.86 25.08
C HIS A 297 2.96 -13.07 23.57
N SER A 298 2.91 -11.98 22.88
CA SER A 298 3.04 -11.95 21.43
C SER A 298 4.35 -12.59 20.99
N THR A 299 4.26 -13.63 20.15
CA THR A 299 5.42 -14.43 19.72
C THR A 299 6.12 -13.87 18.49
N HIS A 300 5.66 -12.72 17.97
CA HIS A 300 6.11 -12.20 16.68
C HIS A 300 5.98 -13.23 15.56
N GLN A 301 4.78 -13.48 15.13
CA GLN A 301 4.61 -13.98 13.77
C GLN A 301 5.33 -12.97 12.87
N SER A 302 6.40 -13.39 12.25
CA SER A 302 7.47 -12.66 11.58
C SER A 302 7.21 -11.18 11.34
N PRO A 303 7.94 -10.25 11.97
CA PRO A 303 7.79 -8.83 11.64
C PRO A 303 7.96 -8.67 10.14
N VAL A 304 7.18 -7.81 9.51
CA VAL A 304 7.22 -7.56 8.05
C VAL A 304 8.66 -7.30 7.59
N VAL A 305 9.41 -6.52 8.39
CA VAL A 305 10.86 -6.35 8.25
C VAL A 305 11.52 -6.69 9.59
N PRO A 306 12.40 -7.70 9.66
CA PRO A 306 13.10 -8.05 10.89
C PRO A 306 13.91 -6.90 11.47
N ALA A 307 13.99 -6.79 12.79
CA ALA A 307 14.69 -5.70 13.48
C ALA A 307 16.17 -5.55 13.03
N ALA A 308 16.86 -6.66 12.76
CA ALA A 308 18.22 -6.65 12.23
C ALA A 308 18.36 -6.02 10.83
N ARG A 309 17.27 -5.88 10.10
CA ARG A 309 17.24 -5.34 8.73
C ARG A 309 16.56 -3.98 8.63
N MET A 310 16.13 -3.38 9.72
CA MET A 310 15.39 -2.09 9.71
C MET A 310 16.17 -0.91 9.14
N ARG A 311 17.51 -0.97 9.14
CA ARG A 311 18.39 0.08 8.59
C ARG A 311 18.67 -0.04 7.09
N TYR A 312 17.92 -0.88 6.37
CA TYR A 312 18.16 -1.20 4.95
C TYR A 312 18.31 0.04 4.06
N LEU A 313 17.55 1.11 4.28
CA LEU A 313 17.65 2.34 3.48
C LEU A 313 18.98 3.09 3.71
N ALA A 314 19.45 3.21 4.95
CA ALA A 314 20.74 3.81 5.25
C ALA A 314 21.88 2.98 4.63
N GLU A 315 21.79 1.65 4.70
CA GLU A 315 22.79 0.76 4.09
C GLU A 315 22.78 0.84 2.56
N ILE A 316 21.62 1.05 1.94
CA ILE A 316 21.53 1.32 0.49
C ILE A 316 22.21 2.65 0.15
N SER A 317 21.96 3.71 0.93
CA SER A 317 22.62 5.01 0.74
C SER A 317 24.13 4.88 0.82
N ASP A 318 24.65 4.18 1.82
CA ASP A 318 26.08 3.89 1.98
C ASP A 318 26.64 3.07 0.82
N THR A 319 25.88 2.08 0.34
CA THR A 319 26.27 1.24 -0.81
C THR A 319 26.43 2.06 -2.07
N VAL A 320 25.45 2.91 -2.40
CA VAL A 320 25.49 3.76 -3.60
C VAL A 320 26.65 4.75 -3.53
N ARG A 321 26.81 5.45 -2.40
CA ARG A 321 27.91 6.40 -2.22
C ARG A 321 29.29 5.71 -2.26
N SER A 322 29.42 4.52 -1.66
CA SER A 322 30.67 3.75 -1.69
C SER A 322 31.03 3.30 -3.10
N TYR A 323 30.06 2.82 -3.87
CA TYR A 323 30.26 2.47 -5.27
C TYR A 323 30.75 3.67 -6.10
N LYS A 324 30.13 4.84 -5.93
CA LYS A 324 30.55 6.08 -6.62
C LYS A 324 31.97 6.52 -6.23
N ARG A 325 32.31 6.46 -4.93
CA ARG A 325 33.68 6.74 -4.47
C ARG A 325 34.67 5.77 -5.10
N HIS A 326 34.33 4.48 -5.15
CA HIS A 326 35.13 3.45 -5.79
C HIS A 326 35.32 3.74 -7.30
N ALA A 327 34.24 4.05 -8.02
CA ALA A 327 34.30 4.39 -9.45
C ALA A 327 35.22 5.58 -9.71
N ARG A 328 35.12 6.67 -8.94
CA ARG A 328 35.97 7.84 -9.04
C ARG A 328 37.47 7.53 -8.71
N ALA A 329 37.70 6.69 -7.70
CA ALA A 329 39.07 6.26 -7.37
C ALA A 329 39.68 5.40 -8.49
N GLN A 330 38.95 4.46 -9.04
CA GLN A 330 39.40 3.61 -10.14
C GLN A 330 39.61 4.41 -11.42
N ALA A 331 38.76 5.40 -11.71
CA ALA A 331 38.92 6.33 -12.83
C ALA A 331 40.21 7.12 -12.71
N ARG A 332 40.56 7.61 -11.50
CA ARG A 332 41.82 8.29 -11.27
C ARG A 332 43.02 7.38 -11.52
N ILE A 333 42.99 6.14 -11.01
CA ILE A 333 44.06 5.16 -11.21
C ILE A 333 44.21 4.82 -12.69
N ALA A 334 43.13 4.66 -13.43
CA ALA A 334 43.13 4.37 -14.86
C ALA A 334 43.79 5.53 -15.66
N ARG A 335 43.48 6.77 -15.30
CA ARG A 335 44.10 7.98 -15.91
C ARG A 335 45.59 8.04 -15.62
N GLU A 336 46.00 7.89 -14.36
CA GLU A 336 47.39 7.87 -13.94
C GLU A 336 48.18 6.79 -14.71
N LEU A 337 47.64 5.59 -14.83
CA LEU A 337 48.23 4.46 -15.54
C LEU A 337 48.40 4.78 -17.04
N GLN A 338 47.38 5.38 -17.68
CA GLN A 338 47.49 5.83 -19.10
C GLN A 338 48.60 6.86 -19.27
N GLN A 339 48.64 7.87 -18.42
CA GLN A 339 49.65 8.93 -18.45
C GLN A 339 51.06 8.37 -18.28
N LEU A 340 51.31 7.47 -17.34
CA LEU A 340 52.57 6.81 -17.09
C LEU A 340 53.01 5.99 -18.33
N ARG A 341 52.11 5.21 -18.90
CA ARG A 341 52.37 4.40 -20.10
C ARG A 341 52.67 5.26 -21.29
N GLU A 342 51.96 6.37 -21.49
CA GLU A 342 52.17 7.29 -22.60
C GLU A 342 53.51 8.04 -22.44
N SER A 343 53.85 8.51 -21.21
CA SER A 343 55.15 9.10 -20.92
C SER A 343 56.29 8.11 -21.18
N GLN A 344 56.14 6.85 -20.82
CA GLN A 344 57.08 5.79 -21.10
C GLN A 344 57.26 5.54 -22.62
N ARG A 345 56.15 5.56 -23.38
CA ARG A 345 56.17 5.44 -24.84
C ARG A 345 56.90 6.61 -25.52
N MET A 346 56.65 7.83 -25.03
CA MET A 346 57.34 9.03 -25.56
C MET A 346 58.84 8.95 -25.30
N LEU A 347 59.29 8.49 -24.15
CA LEU A 347 60.72 8.28 -23.84
C LEU A 347 61.36 7.18 -24.69
N LEU A 348 60.61 6.21 -25.18
CA LEU A 348 61.09 5.18 -26.12
C LEU A 348 61.39 5.74 -27.51
N GLN A 349 60.68 6.77 -27.93
CA GLN A 349 60.88 7.42 -29.25
C GLN A 349 62.04 8.40 -29.25
N ASP A 350 62.50 8.90 -28.05
CA ASP A 350 63.36 10.05 -27.91
C ASP A 350 64.86 9.73 -27.53
N ASN A 351 65.38 8.56 -27.90
CA ASN A 351 66.78 8.16 -27.76
C ASN A 351 67.23 7.43 -26.48
N ALA A 352 68.29 6.61 -26.67
CA ALA A 352 68.75 5.54 -25.75
C ALA A 352 69.38 5.97 -24.40
N SER A 353 69.42 7.24 -24.03
CA SER A 353 70.05 7.70 -22.79
C SER A 353 69.15 7.82 -21.56
N LYS A 354 67.85 7.55 -21.69
CA LYS A 354 66.85 7.77 -20.59
C LYS A 354 66.34 6.46 -19.95
N HIS A 355 67.12 5.39 -19.91
CA HIS A 355 66.71 4.06 -19.42
C HIS A 355 66.21 4.10 -17.98
N ARG A 356 66.88 4.80 -17.07
CA ARG A 356 66.49 4.88 -15.67
C ARG A 356 65.12 5.54 -15.45
N ALA A 357 64.82 6.63 -16.22
CA ALA A 357 63.51 7.29 -16.11
C ALA A 357 62.41 6.41 -16.66
N ARG A 358 62.65 5.68 -17.73
CA ARG A 358 61.75 4.73 -18.34
C ARG A 358 61.42 3.55 -17.38
N ASP A 359 62.44 3.00 -16.73
CA ASP A 359 62.29 1.88 -15.83
C ASP A 359 61.52 2.30 -14.56
N ALA A 360 61.80 3.47 -14.02
CA ALA A 360 61.04 4.06 -12.91
C ALA A 360 59.58 4.32 -13.28
N LEU A 361 59.28 4.82 -14.47
CA LEU A 361 57.91 4.95 -14.96
C LEU A 361 57.24 3.60 -15.15
N GLY A 362 57.97 2.57 -15.60
CA GLY A 362 57.47 1.19 -15.69
C GLY A 362 57.09 0.59 -14.37
N GLU A 363 57.90 0.77 -13.33
CA GLU A 363 57.61 0.32 -11.98
C GLU A 363 56.35 1.01 -11.40
N LEU A 364 56.24 2.34 -11.59
CA LEU A 364 55.06 3.09 -11.19
C LEU A 364 53.80 2.66 -11.95
N ALA A 365 53.90 2.40 -13.26
CA ALA A 365 52.81 1.90 -14.07
C ALA A 365 52.32 0.53 -13.59
N ALA A 366 53.27 -0.39 -13.29
CA ALA A 366 52.95 -1.70 -12.75
C ALA A 366 52.24 -1.61 -11.36
N ALA A 367 52.72 -0.70 -10.52
CA ALA A 367 52.09 -0.45 -9.21
C ALA A 367 50.66 0.11 -9.35
N ARG A 368 50.41 1.01 -10.26
CA ARG A 368 49.05 1.51 -10.58
C ARG A 368 48.16 0.44 -11.20
N GLU A 369 48.70 -0.39 -12.08
CA GLU A 369 47.99 -1.50 -12.69
C GLU A 369 47.53 -2.55 -11.67
N ALA A 370 48.36 -2.80 -10.66
CA ALA A 370 48.01 -3.70 -9.54
C ALA A 370 46.86 -3.17 -8.67
N GLN A 371 46.72 -1.82 -8.60
CA GLN A 371 45.61 -1.17 -7.84
C GLN A 371 44.32 -1.08 -8.65
N LEU A 372 44.37 -1.30 -9.96
CA LEU A 372 43.16 -1.28 -10.79
C LEU A 372 42.38 -2.58 -10.62
N ALA A 373 41.11 -2.44 -10.23
CA ALA A 373 40.20 -3.59 -9.98
C ALA A 373 40.03 -4.44 -11.25
N PRO A 374 39.88 -5.78 -11.10
CA PRO A 374 39.72 -6.66 -12.28
C PRO A 374 38.53 -6.27 -13.17
N GLU A 375 37.42 -5.82 -12.59
CA GLU A 375 36.25 -5.34 -13.32
C GLU A 375 36.60 -4.07 -14.14
N ALA A 376 37.32 -3.13 -13.55
CA ALA A 376 37.75 -1.90 -14.23
C ALA A 376 38.67 -2.20 -15.42
N LYS A 377 39.63 -3.15 -15.26
CA LYS A 377 40.48 -3.64 -16.37
C LYS A 377 39.65 -4.21 -17.50
N LYS A 378 38.66 -5.06 -17.16
CA LYS A 378 37.75 -5.69 -18.13
C LYS A 378 36.95 -4.65 -18.90
N LEU A 379 36.38 -3.66 -18.21
CA LEU A 379 35.61 -2.58 -18.85
C LEU A 379 36.45 -1.78 -19.84
N LEU A 380 37.66 -1.40 -19.46
CA LEU A 380 38.57 -0.67 -20.36
C LEU A 380 39.01 -1.54 -21.57
N ALA A 381 39.26 -2.83 -21.35
CA ALA A 381 39.58 -3.75 -22.44
C ALA A 381 38.40 -3.97 -23.41
N MET A 382 37.17 -3.90 -22.94
CA MET A 382 35.97 -4.01 -23.80
C MET A 382 35.66 -2.74 -24.59
N TRP A 383 36.16 -1.59 -24.20
CA TRP A 383 35.80 -0.30 -24.80
C TRP A 383 36.05 -0.22 -26.34
N PRO A 384 37.21 -0.62 -26.89
CA PRO A 384 37.42 -0.60 -28.34
C PRO A 384 36.43 -1.48 -29.11
N GLN A 385 36.09 -2.62 -28.57
CA GLN A 385 35.08 -3.51 -29.16
C GLN A 385 33.68 -2.91 -29.09
N MET A 386 33.34 -2.24 -28.00
CA MET A 386 32.07 -1.51 -27.87
C MET A 386 31.96 -0.41 -28.91
N GLN A 387 33.01 0.43 -29.05
CA GLN A 387 33.07 1.46 -30.09
C GLN A 387 32.85 0.86 -31.49
N LYS A 388 33.54 -0.23 -31.81
CA LYS A 388 33.36 -0.93 -33.08
C LYS A 388 31.95 -1.45 -33.30
N SER A 389 31.31 -2.01 -32.26
CA SER A 389 29.96 -2.57 -32.33
C SER A 389 28.89 -1.51 -32.61
N TYR A 390 29.09 -0.27 -32.13
CA TYR A 390 28.14 0.84 -32.34
C TYR A 390 28.54 1.75 -33.54
N ALA A 391 29.73 1.55 -34.17
CA ALA A 391 30.19 2.36 -35.30
C ALA A 391 29.52 2.02 -36.64
N GLY A 392 29.03 0.79 -36.81
CA GLY A 392 28.39 0.31 -38.04
C GLY A 392 26.97 0.84 -38.28
N ASP A 393 26.34 0.40 -39.33
CA ASP A 393 24.94 0.72 -39.64
C ASP A 393 23.96 -0.27 -38.99
N GLU A 394 24.47 -1.42 -38.55
CA GLU A 394 23.69 -2.47 -37.87
C GLU A 394 24.41 -2.99 -36.62
N TYR A 395 23.63 -3.27 -35.56
CA TYR A 395 24.09 -3.98 -34.38
C TYR A 395 23.64 -5.44 -34.49
N VAL A 396 24.57 -6.37 -34.45
CA VAL A 396 24.33 -7.79 -34.67
C VAL A 396 24.60 -8.55 -33.37
N VAL A 397 23.57 -9.20 -32.83
CA VAL A 397 23.68 -10.05 -31.65
C VAL A 397 23.32 -11.47 -32.07
N LYS A 398 24.16 -12.44 -31.70
CA LYS A 398 23.93 -13.86 -31.86
C LYS A 398 23.31 -14.42 -30.58
N ILE A 399 22.04 -14.86 -30.64
CA ILE A 399 21.36 -15.52 -29.53
C ILE A 399 21.07 -16.97 -29.96
N ARG A 400 21.83 -17.90 -29.40
CA ARG A 400 21.83 -19.32 -29.86
C ARG A 400 22.13 -19.38 -31.37
N ASP A 401 21.23 -19.92 -32.16
CA ASP A 401 21.36 -20.09 -33.62
C ASP A 401 20.72 -18.95 -34.45
N LYS A 402 20.21 -17.90 -33.77
CA LYS A 402 19.57 -16.76 -34.44
C LYS A 402 20.43 -15.50 -34.34
N GLU A 403 20.72 -14.87 -35.48
CA GLU A 403 21.24 -13.51 -35.52
C GLU A 403 20.09 -12.52 -35.47
N ILE A 404 20.13 -11.62 -34.48
CA ILE A 404 19.23 -10.47 -34.38
C ILE A 404 20.02 -9.25 -34.88
N ARG A 405 19.51 -8.63 -35.92
CA ARG A 405 20.08 -7.42 -36.52
C ARG A 405 19.19 -6.23 -36.17
N THR A 406 19.78 -5.18 -35.63
CA THR A 406 19.08 -3.93 -35.29
C THR A 406 19.76 -2.79 -36.01
N ALA A 407 18.99 -2.00 -36.76
CA ALA A 407 19.54 -0.83 -37.42
C ALA A 407 20.07 0.18 -36.41
N LEU A 408 21.29 0.67 -36.56
CA LEU A 408 21.94 1.65 -35.69
C LEU A 408 21.82 3.09 -36.17
N VAL A 409 21.30 3.28 -37.39
CA VAL A 409 21.24 4.57 -38.05
C VAL A 409 19.80 4.83 -38.53
N HIS A 410 19.37 6.07 -38.33
CA HIS A 410 18.17 6.62 -38.96
C HIS A 410 18.57 7.76 -39.90
N THR A 411 18.11 7.70 -41.16
CA THR A 411 18.39 8.76 -42.14
C THR A 411 17.26 9.79 -42.15
N THR A 412 17.59 11.06 -41.91
CA THR A 412 16.64 12.16 -41.91
C THR A 412 16.26 12.57 -43.36
N LEU A 413 15.26 13.45 -43.50
CA LEU A 413 14.89 14.02 -44.80
C LEU A 413 16.02 14.81 -45.47
N SER A 414 16.96 15.39 -44.70
CA SER A 414 18.15 16.05 -45.21
C SER A 414 19.27 15.07 -45.64
N GLY A 415 19.06 13.77 -45.50
CA GLY A 415 20.08 12.75 -45.78
C GLY A 415 21.09 12.54 -44.64
N SER A 416 20.95 13.25 -43.52
CA SER A 416 21.87 13.09 -42.38
C SER A 416 21.59 11.77 -41.64
N LYS A 417 22.65 11.03 -41.31
CA LYS A 417 22.56 9.78 -40.55
C LYS A 417 22.64 10.06 -39.04
N ILE A 418 21.56 9.90 -38.35
CA ILE A 418 21.48 10.00 -36.88
C ILE A 418 21.72 8.63 -36.27
N ARG A 419 22.64 8.53 -35.30
CA ARG A 419 22.92 7.31 -34.56
C ARG A 419 21.79 7.00 -33.56
N LYS A 420 21.34 5.74 -33.48
CA LYS A 420 20.41 5.29 -32.42
C LYS A 420 21.07 5.33 -31.04
N VAL A 421 22.34 5.01 -30.93
CA VAL A 421 23.12 5.16 -29.69
C VAL A 421 24.41 5.92 -30.04
N SER A 422 24.61 7.06 -29.40
CA SER A 422 25.84 7.86 -29.54
C SER A 422 26.79 7.56 -28.38
N LEU A 423 28.05 7.27 -28.67
CA LEU A 423 29.09 7.05 -27.68
C LEU A 423 29.89 8.32 -27.43
N PRO A 424 30.44 8.54 -26.23
CA PRO A 424 31.37 9.65 -26.01
C PRO A 424 32.67 9.46 -26.76
N HIS A 425 33.27 10.59 -27.18
CA HIS A 425 34.56 10.64 -27.85
C HIS A 425 35.73 10.84 -26.86
N TYR A 426 35.67 10.11 -25.73
CA TYR A 426 36.71 10.19 -24.72
C TYR A 426 37.94 9.41 -25.13
N GLU A 427 39.10 10.02 -24.90
CA GLU A 427 40.45 9.41 -25.04
C GLU A 427 41.04 9.07 -23.66
N ASP A 428 40.66 9.81 -22.64
CA ASP A 428 41.11 9.61 -21.26
C ASP A 428 40.48 8.35 -20.65
N HIS A 429 41.30 7.39 -20.21
CA HIS A 429 40.86 6.12 -19.63
C HIS A 429 40.06 6.32 -18.34
N GLY A 430 40.35 7.39 -17.59
CA GLY A 430 39.59 7.74 -16.40
C GLY A 430 38.16 8.18 -16.73
N GLN A 431 37.98 9.02 -17.74
CA GLN A 431 36.67 9.44 -18.21
C GLN A 431 35.88 8.26 -18.80
N ILE A 432 36.52 7.43 -19.62
CA ILE A 432 35.92 6.22 -20.20
C ILE A 432 35.42 5.30 -19.07
N LEU A 433 36.28 5.01 -18.09
CA LEU A 433 35.95 4.11 -17.00
C LEU A 433 34.81 4.66 -16.11
N LEU A 434 34.89 5.96 -15.79
CA LEU A 434 33.84 6.61 -14.98
C LEU A 434 32.48 6.55 -15.68
N TRP A 435 32.46 6.83 -16.99
CA TRP A 435 31.25 6.73 -17.78
C TRP A 435 30.71 5.30 -17.85
N LEU A 436 31.58 4.30 -18.08
CA LEU A 436 31.16 2.87 -18.10
C LEU A 436 30.61 2.39 -16.76
N MET A 437 31.14 2.90 -15.65
CA MET A 437 30.71 2.47 -14.30
C MET A 437 29.43 3.19 -13.80
N LEU A 438 29.18 4.45 -14.20
CA LEU A 438 28.09 5.25 -13.65
C LEU A 438 26.94 5.49 -14.63
N ASP A 439 27.19 5.42 -15.93
CA ASP A 439 26.22 5.73 -16.97
C ASP A 439 26.01 4.57 -17.96
N ASN A 440 27.04 4.26 -18.75
CA ASN A 440 27.07 3.18 -19.73
C ASN A 440 26.05 3.37 -20.89
N VAL A 441 26.04 2.45 -21.84
CA VAL A 441 25.04 2.42 -22.93
C VAL A 441 23.69 1.88 -22.39
N PRO A 442 22.55 2.22 -23.01
CA PRO A 442 21.27 1.62 -22.66
C PRO A 442 21.35 0.09 -22.66
N GLY A 443 20.72 -0.55 -21.68
CA GLY A 443 20.72 -2.00 -21.51
C GLY A 443 21.94 -2.58 -20.80
N SER A 444 22.92 -1.76 -20.42
CA SER A 444 24.11 -2.16 -19.68
C SER A 444 24.15 -1.59 -18.26
N PHE A 445 24.66 -2.41 -17.32
CA PHE A 445 24.81 -1.98 -15.91
C PHE A 445 25.61 -0.68 -15.79
N PRO A 446 25.18 0.28 -14.97
CA PRO A 446 24.10 0.27 -14.00
C PRO A 446 22.71 0.71 -14.54
N TYR A 447 22.47 0.58 -15.84
CA TYR A 447 21.21 0.87 -16.54
C TYR A 447 20.76 2.33 -16.46
N THR A 448 21.65 3.24 -16.15
CA THR A 448 21.34 4.68 -15.99
C THR A 448 20.67 5.25 -17.25
N ALA A 449 21.19 4.92 -18.43
CA ALA A 449 20.65 5.38 -19.72
C ALA A 449 19.36 4.68 -20.16
N GLY A 450 19.11 3.47 -19.67
CA GLY A 450 17.93 2.69 -20.04
C GLY A 450 18.04 1.22 -19.64
N THR A 451 16.90 0.60 -19.38
CA THR A 451 16.82 -0.82 -18.97
C THR A 451 17.13 -1.78 -20.13
N PHE A 452 16.82 -1.39 -21.35
CA PHE A 452 17.01 -2.19 -22.57
C PHE A 452 17.90 -1.46 -23.57
N ALA A 453 18.67 -2.22 -24.37
CA ALA A 453 19.60 -1.67 -25.34
C ALA A 453 18.92 -0.86 -26.45
N PHE A 454 17.75 -1.32 -26.89
CA PHE A 454 16.96 -0.69 -27.93
C PHE A 454 15.48 -0.77 -27.60
N LYS A 455 14.71 0.25 -28.03
CA LYS A 455 13.24 0.20 -28.07
C LYS A 455 12.81 -0.87 -29.08
N ARG A 456 11.65 -1.46 -28.85
CA ARG A 456 11.07 -2.43 -29.78
C ARG A 456 10.66 -1.71 -31.07
N GLU A 457 11.10 -2.23 -32.19
CA GLU A 457 10.70 -1.72 -33.50
C GLU A 457 9.19 -1.94 -33.72
N ASN A 458 8.50 -0.92 -34.22
CA ASN A 458 7.07 -0.93 -34.51
C ASN A 458 6.13 -1.14 -33.28
N GLU A 459 6.64 -0.92 -32.08
CA GLU A 459 5.83 -1.03 -30.85
C GLU A 459 5.99 0.26 -30.03
N ASP A 460 4.99 1.15 -30.12
CA ASP A 460 4.94 2.36 -29.31
C ASP A 460 4.74 2.03 -27.81
N PRO A 461 5.27 2.83 -26.86
CA PRO A 461 5.11 2.61 -25.42
C PRO A 461 3.69 2.90 -24.93
N THR A 462 2.78 3.21 -25.81
CA THR A 462 1.42 3.72 -25.58
C THR A 462 0.53 2.72 -24.83
N ARG A 463 -0.16 3.19 -23.78
CA ARG A 463 -1.23 2.48 -23.09
C ARG A 463 -2.60 3.00 -23.46
N MET A 464 -3.55 2.08 -23.59
CA MET A 464 -4.96 2.34 -23.86
C MET A 464 -5.71 2.36 -22.53
N PHE A 465 -5.98 3.55 -22.00
CA PHE A 465 -6.66 3.74 -20.73
C PHE A 465 -8.17 3.80 -20.96
N ALA A 466 -8.95 3.06 -20.16
CA ALA A 466 -10.39 3.15 -20.08
C ALA A 466 -10.92 2.71 -18.72
N GLY A 467 -12.05 3.27 -18.34
CA GLY A 467 -12.80 2.93 -17.15
C GLY A 467 -14.02 3.82 -17.02
N GLU A 468 -15.18 3.30 -17.44
CA GLU A 468 -16.44 4.04 -17.45
C GLU A 468 -17.62 3.07 -17.45
N GLY A 469 -18.70 3.42 -16.74
CA GLY A 469 -19.95 2.67 -16.74
C GLY A 469 -19.79 1.22 -16.27
N ASP A 470 -20.41 0.33 -17.00
CA ASP A 470 -20.31 -1.10 -16.79
C ASP A 470 -19.17 -1.75 -17.61
N ALA A 471 -18.98 -3.05 -17.44
CA ALA A 471 -17.96 -3.82 -18.13
C ALA A 471 -18.16 -3.81 -19.66
N PHE A 472 -19.39 -3.75 -20.16
CA PHE A 472 -19.69 -3.73 -21.60
C PHE A 472 -19.28 -2.41 -22.24
N ARG A 473 -19.56 -1.28 -21.58
CA ARG A 473 -19.18 0.05 -22.09
C ARG A 473 -17.66 0.20 -22.12
N THR A 474 -16.97 -0.18 -21.05
CA THR A 474 -15.50 -0.13 -21.01
C THR A 474 -14.86 -1.07 -22.02
N ASN A 475 -15.40 -2.27 -22.24
CA ASN A 475 -14.94 -3.19 -23.31
C ASN A 475 -15.05 -2.55 -24.70
N ARG A 476 -16.17 -1.88 -25.01
CA ARG A 476 -16.30 -1.15 -26.29
C ARG A 476 -15.24 -0.05 -26.43
N ARG A 477 -14.97 0.70 -25.36
CA ARG A 477 -13.91 1.71 -25.34
C ARG A 477 -12.54 1.09 -25.60
N PHE A 478 -12.20 -0.02 -24.95
CA PHE A 478 -10.96 -0.72 -25.22
C PHE A 478 -10.81 -1.17 -26.68
N LYS A 479 -11.86 -1.69 -27.28
CA LYS A 479 -11.85 -2.06 -28.70
C LYS A 479 -11.60 -0.86 -29.60
N LEU A 480 -12.25 0.27 -29.33
CA LEU A 480 -12.06 1.51 -30.08
C LEU A 480 -10.62 2.01 -30.02
N VAL A 481 -10.06 2.17 -28.81
CA VAL A 481 -8.73 2.77 -28.64
C VAL A 481 -7.58 1.82 -29.02
N SER A 482 -7.83 0.52 -29.13
CA SER A 482 -6.85 -0.49 -29.54
C SER A 482 -6.92 -0.86 -31.03
N GLN A 483 -7.87 -0.26 -31.76
CA GLN A 483 -8.05 -0.57 -33.18
C GLN A 483 -6.81 -0.17 -34.00
N GLY A 484 -6.29 -1.10 -34.79
CA GLY A 484 -5.09 -0.87 -35.63
C GLY A 484 -3.76 -0.82 -34.88
N MET A 485 -3.75 -1.03 -33.57
CA MET A 485 -2.51 -1.03 -32.78
C MET A 485 -1.87 -2.42 -32.75
N ALA A 486 -0.55 -2.47 -33.01
CA ALA A 486 0.23 -3.72 -33.01
C ALA A 486 0.28 -4.39 -31.63
N ALA A 487 0.41 -3.61 -30.57
CA ALA A 487 0.37 -4.07 -29.20
C ALA A 487 -0.88 -3.53 -28.48
N LYS A 488 -1.56 -4.38 -27.71
CA LYS A 488 -2.75 -4.05 -26.94
C LYS A 488 -2.39 -3.97 -25.46
N ARG A 489 -2.03 -2.76 -25.02
CA ARG A 489 -1.65 -2.48 -23.62
C ARG A 489 -2.80 -1.78 -22.92
N LEU A 490 -3.74 -2.57 -22.41
CA LEU A 490 -4.96 -2.08 -21.77
C LEU A 490 -4.67 -1.60 -20.35
N SER A 491 -5.18 -0.45 -19.97
CA SER A 491 -5.09 0.08 -18.59
C SER A 491 -6.49 0.37 -18.08
N THR A 492 -6.89 -0.29 -17.00
CA THR A 492 -8.25 -0.24 -16.46
C THR A 492 -8.31 0.63 -15.21
N ALA A 493 -9.21 1.62 -15.23
CA ALA A 493 -9.63 2.36 -14.04
C ALA A 493 -10.93 1.78 -13.50
N PHE A 494 -10.99 1.54 -12.20
CA PHE A 494 -12.17 1.05 -11.51
C PHE A 494 -12.90 2.18 -10.79
N ASP A 495 -14.22 2.07 -10.66
CA ASP A 495 -15.01 3.03 -9.92
C ASP A 495 -14.74 2.99 -8.41
N SER A 496 -15.19 3.99 -7.68
CA SER A 496 -14.94 4.05 -6.24
C SER A 496 -15.64 2.92 -5.47
N VAL A 497 -16.73 2.35 -5.99
CA VAL A 497 -17.42 1.20 -5.39
C VAL A 497 -16.48 -0.01 -5.38
N THR A 498 -15.89 -0.32 -6.52
CA THR A 498 -14.90 -1.39 -6.69
C THR A 498 -13.61 -1.10 -5.91
N LEU A 499 -13.09 0.14 -5.95
CA LEU A 499 -11.86 0.54 -5.24
C LEU A 499 -11.96 0.39 -3.72
N TYR A 500 -13.16 0.59 -3.14
CA TYR A 500 -13.40 0.38 -1.72
C TYR A 500 -13.87 -1.05 -1.36
N GLY A 501 -13.84 -1.97 -2.33
CA GLY A 501 -14.18 -3.37 -2.11
C GLY A 501 -15.67 -3.61 -1.83
N ASN A 502 -16.53 -2.71 -2.27
CA ASN A 502 -17.97 -2.84 -2.11
C ASN A 502 -18.61 -3.48 -3.35
N ASP A 503 -19.72 -4.15 -3.13
CA ASP A 503 -20.63 -4.50 -4.20
C ASP A 503 -21.53 -3.31 -4.58
N PRO A 504 -22.01 -3.19 -5.83
CA PRO A 504 -23.06 -2.28 -6.20
C PRO A 504 -24.31 -2.47 -5.34
N ASP A 505 -24.88 -1.37 -4.84
CA ASP A 505 -26.03 -1.39 -3.95
C ASP A 505 -26.96 -0.20 -4.22
N ARG A 506 -28.23 -0.32 -3.85
CA ARG A 506 -29.22 0.78 -3.91
C ARG A 506 -29.06 1.80 -2.80
N ARG A 507 -28.17 1.55 -1.83
CA ARG A 507 -27.88 2.51 -0.76
C ARG A 507 -27.43 3.85 -1.36
N PRO A 508 -27.88 4.99 -0.79
CA PRO A 508 -27.55 6.31 -1.33
C PRO A 508 -26.05 6.61 -1.42
N ASP A 509 -25.25 6.05 -0.50
CA ASP A 509 -23.79 6.24 -0.46
C ASP A 509 -23.04 5.43 -1.53
N ILE A 510 -23.66 4.44 -2.15
CA ILE A 510 -23.11 3.54 -3.18
C ILE A 510 -23.69 3.84 -4.55
N TYR A 511 -25.05 3.88 -4.67
CA TYR A 511 -25.76 3.90 -5.95
C TYR A 511 -25.28 4.98 -6.92
N GLY A 512 -25.10 6.20 -6.40
CA GLY A 512 -24.65 7.35 -7.21
C GLY A 512 -23.22 7.23 -7.73
N LYS A 513 -22.44 6.27 -7.25
CA LYS A 513 -21.02 6.07 -7.60
C LYS A 513 -20.79 4.90 -8.56
N VAL A 514 -21.78 4.03 -8.74
CA VAL A 514 -21.67 2.83 -9.60
C VAL A 514 -21.37 3.24 -11.03
N GLY A 515 -20.22 2.81 -11.56
CA GLY A 515 -19.75 3.07 -12.91
C GLY A 515 -19.35 4.53 -13.18
N ASN A 516 -19.20 5.37 -12.16
CA ASN A 516 -18.71 6.74 -12.29
C ASN A 516 -17.21 6.83 -11.99
N SER A 517 -16.48 7.54 -12.86
CA SER A 517 -15.02 7.72 -12.80
C SER A 517 -14.23 6.40 -12.81
N GLY A 518 -14.79 5.38 -13.43
CA GLY A 518 -14.21 4.05 -13.54
C GLY A 518 -15.25 3.00 -13.86
N VAL A 519 -14.82 1.78 -14.19
CA VAL A 519 -15.70 0.65 -14.45
C VAL A 519 -16.12 -0.04 -13.15
N SER A 520 -17.40 -0.38 -13.04
CA SER A 520 -17.93 -1.16 -11.91
C SER A 520 -17.70 -2.66 -12.14
N ILE A 521 -16.98 -3.30 -11.22
CA ILE A 521 -16.69 -4.75 -11.23
C ILE A 521 -17.02 -5.33 -9.86
N ALA A 522 -17.90 -6.31 -9.81
CA ALA A 522 -18.30 -6.99 -8.58
C ALA A 522 -18.02 -8.50 -8.62
N THR A 523 -17.96 -9.11 -9.80
CA THR A 523 -17.89 -10.55 -9.97
C THR A 523 -16.88 -10.95 -11.05
N LEU A 524 -16.49 -12.23 -11.04
CA LEU A 524 -15.69 -12.82 -12.12
C LEU A 524 -16.35 -12.66 -13.49
N ASP A 525 -17.67 -12.76 -13.57
CA ASP A 525 -18.42 -12.62 -14.81
C ASP A 525 -18.27 -11.21 -15.39
N ASP A 526 -18.24 -10.16 -14.55
CA ASP A 526 -18.00 -8.79 -15.00
C ASP A 526 -16.62 -8.65 -15.64
N LEU A 527 -15.61 -9.27 -15.04
CA LEU A 527 -14.23 -9.19 -15.54
C LEU A 527 -14.05 -9.95 -16.86
N LYS A 528 -14.74 -11.09 -17.03
CA LYS A 528 -14.82 -11.82 -18.31
C LYS A 528 -15.41 -10.96 -19.42
N VAL A 529 -16.47 -10.23 -19.13
CA VAL A 529 -17.09 -9.29 -20.08
C VAL A 529 -16.11 -8.15 -20.41
N LEU A 530 -15.46 -7.58 -19.42
CA LEU A 530 -14.53 -6.45 -19.58
C LEU A 530 -13.42 -6.76 -20.59
N TYR A 531 -12.84 -7.96 -20.55
CA TYR A 531 -11.75 -8.36 -21.45
C TYR A 531 -12.18 -9.28 -22.59
N SER A 532 -13.46 -9.38 -22.85
CA SER A 532 -13.99 -10.18 -23.94
C SER A 532 -13.47 -9.72 -25.31
N GLY A 533 -12.98 -10.67 -26.12
CA GLY A 533 -12.38 -10.41 -27.43
C GLY A 533 -10.90 -10.02 -27.42
N PHE A 534 -10.26 -10.02 -26.23
CA PHE A 534 -8.81 -9.88 -26.08
C PHE A 534 -8.24 -11.20 -25.53
N ASP A 535 -7.30 -11.82 -26.23
CA ASP A 535 -6.57 -12.99 -25.72
C ASP A 535 -5.53 -12.49 -24.68
N LEU A 536 -5.79 -12.74 -23.40
CA LEU A 536 -4.96 -12.26 -22.29
C LEU A 536 -3.60 -12.98 -22.20
N CYS A 537 -3.44 -14.12 -22.89
CA CYS A 537 -2.18 -14.86 -22.96
C CYS A 537 -1.39 -14.58 -24.26
N ALA A 538 -1.91 -13.75 -25.17
CA ALA A 538 -1.21 -13.38 -26.39
C ALA A 538 0.02 -12.51 -26.10
N PRO A 539 1.16 -12.72 -26.79
CA PRO A 539 2.41 -12.00 -26.51
C PRO A 539 2.34 -10.49 -26.73
N ASN A 540 1.39 -9.99 -27.51
CA ASN A 540 1.16 -8.58 -27.77
C ASN A 540 0.03 -7.97 -26.94
N THR A 541 -0.57 -8.72 -26.03
CA THR A 541 -1.60 -8.24 -25.10
C THR A 541 -1.05 -8.14 -23.68
N SER A 542 -1.33 -7.04 -23.00
CA SER A 542 -1.04 -6.86 -21.56
C SER A 542 -2.09 -5.99 -20.92
N VAL A 543 -2.41 -6.27 -19.66
CA VAL A 543 -3.41 -5.52 -18.89
C VAL A 543 -2.77 -4.91 -17.66
N SER A 544 -3.04 -3.63 -17.42
CA SER A 544 -2.71 -2.95 -16.16
C SER A 544 -4.00 -2.62 -15.40
N MET A 545 -4.04 -2.96 -14.12
CA MET A 545 -5.21 -2.74 -13.26
C MET A 545 -4.85 -1.75 -12.17
N THR A 546 -5.48 -0.56 -12.21
CA THR A 546 -5.27 0.51 -11.24
C THR A 546 -6.18 0.28 -10.03
N ILE A 547 -5.76 -0.60 -9.13
CA ILE A 547 -6.50 -0.98 -7.92
C ILE A 547 -5.51 -1.35 -6.80
N ASN A 548 -5.86 -1.05 -5.56
CA ASN A 548 -4.96 -1.22 -4.41
C ASN A 548 -5.56 -2.14 -3.34
N GLY A 549 -6.39 -1.64 -2.43
CA GLY A 549 -6.94 -2.44 -1.33
C GLY A 549 -7.54 -3.78 -1.77
N PRO A 550 -8.54 -3.81 -2.66
CA PRO A 550 -9.12 -5.05 -3.16
C PRO A 550 -8.34 -5.70 -4.32
N ALA A 551 -7.13 -5.24 -4.62
CA ALA A 551 -6.29 -5.77 -5.68
C ALA A 551 -6.11 -7.30 -5.65
N PRO A 552 -5.93 -7.97 -4.50
CA PRO A 552 -5.83 -9.43 -4.46
C PRO A 552 -7.06 -10.13 -5.05
N THR A 553 -8.25 -9.63 -4.72
CA THR A 553 -9.51 -10.21 -5.23
C THR A 553 -9.67 -10.00 -6.74
N ILE A 554 -9.41 -8.77 -7.21
CA ILE A 554 -9.47 -8.45 -8.64
C ILE A 554 -8.40 -9.20 -9.43
N LEU A 555 -7.20 -9.35 -8.88
CA LEU A 555 -6.14 -10.16 -9.49
C LEU A 555 -6.54 -11.63 -9.60
N ALA A 556 -7.17 -12.20 -8.58
CA ALA A 556 -7.68 -13.57 -8.61
C ALA A 556 -8.78 -13.73 -9.69
N MET A 557 -9.69 -12.75 -9.82
CA MET A 557 -10.67 -12.72 -10.92
C MET A 557 -9.99 -12.65 -12.29
N PHE A 558 -8.96 -11.80 -12.42
CA PHE A 558 -8.23 -11.63 -13.67
C PHE A 558 -7.50 -12.92 -14.11
N MET A 559 -6.80 -13.57 -13.18
CA MET A 559 -6.10 -14.83 -13.45
C MET A 559 -7.10 -15.94 -13.86
N ASN A 560 -8.25 -16.02 -13.18
CA ASN A 560 -9.30 -16.95 -13.56
C ASN A 560 -9.91 -16.62 -14.93
N THR A 561 -10.07 -15.34 -15.27
CA THR A 561 -10.52 -14.92 -16.60
C THR A 561 -9.57 -15.40 -17.69
N ALA A 562 -8.25 -15.22 -17.51
CA ALA A 562 -7.24 -15.68 -18.45
C ALA A 562 -7.23 -17.21 -18.59
N ILE A 563 -7.37 -17.95 -17.50
CA ILE A 563 -7.45 -19.43 -17.51
C ILE A 563 -8.70 -19.87 -18.27
N ASP A 564 -9.86 -19.31 -17.94
CA ASP A 564 -11.13 -19.69 -18.53
C ASP A 564 -11.16 -19.41 -20.04
N GLN A 565 -10.58 -18.29 -20.51
CA GLN A 565 -10.42 -18.02 -21.95
C GLN A 565 -9.65 -19.12 -22.68
N GLN A 566 -8.60 -19.67 -22.06
CA GLN A 566 -7.81 -20.72 -22.69
C GLN A 566 -8.51 -22.10 -22.64
N LEU A 567 -9.30 -22.39 -21.61
CA LEU A 567 -10.15 -23.56 -21.52
C LEU A 567 -11.26 -23.49 -22.57
N GLU A 568 -11.96 -22.36 -22.70
CA GLU A 568 -12.97 -22.12 -23.73
C GLU A 568 -12.38 -22.24 -25.15
N LYS A 569 -11.17 -21.70 -25.37
CA LYS A 569 -10.47 -21.85 -26.64
C LYS A 569 -10.18 -23.31 -26.97
N PHE A 570 -9.69 -24.07 -25.98
CA PHE A 570 -9.46 -25.51 -26.16
C PHE A 570 -10.76 -26.25 -26.54
N SER A 571 -11.87 -25.97 -25.84
CA SER A 571 -13.17 -26.61 -26.13
C SER A 571 -13.67 -26.29 -27.54
N ASN A 572 -13.52 -25.01 -27.96
CA ASN A 572 -13.88 -24.59 -29.30
C ASN A 572 -13.01 -25.24 -30.40
N ASP A 573 -11.68 -25.31 -30.19
CA ASP A 573 -10.73 -25.84 -31.17
C ASP A 573 -10.84 -27.37 -31.30
N ASN A 574 -11.21 -28.07 -30.22
CA ASN A 574 -11.27 -29.54 -30.18
C ASN A 574 -12.69 -30.12 -30.20
N GLY A 575 -13.73 -29.27 -30.09
CA GLY A 575 -15.16 -29.70 -30.08
C GLY A 575 -15.53 -30.55 -28.85
N ARG A 576 -14.72 -30.49 -27.77
CA ARG A 576 -14.96 -31.19 -26.51
C ARG A 576 -14.39 -30.45 -25.34
N GLU A 577 -14.89 -30.68 -24.14
CA GLU A 577 -14.30 -30.17 -22.90
C GLU A 577 -12.94 -30.84 -22.62
N PRO A 578 -11.99 -30.11 -22.03
CA PRO A 578 -10.71 -30.67 -21.61
C PRO A 578 -10.89 -31.63 -20.44
N THR A 579 -10.09 -32.69 -20.40
CA THR A 579 -9.98 -33.57 -19.24
C THR A 579 -9.31 -32.82 -18.07
N ASP A 580 -9.38 -33.38 -16.85
CA ASP A 580 -8.76 -32.77 -15.65
C ASP A 580 -7.26 -32.53 -15.85
N THR A 581 -6.55 -33.48 -16.46
CA THR A 581 -5.12 -33.37 -16.78
C THR A 581 -4.84 -32.28 -17.82
N GLU A 582 -5.67 -32.17 -18.84
CA GLU A 582 -5.56 -31.11 -19.85
C GLU A 582 -5.89 -29.75 -19.26
N SER A 583 -6.95 -29.67 -18.46
CA SER A 583 -7.33 -28.45 -17.72
C SER A 583 -6.21 -27.94 -16.82
N GLN A 584 -5.52 -28.82 -16.10
CA GLN A 584 -4.37 -28.47 -15.27
C GLN A 584 -3.22 -27.92 -16.12
N LYS A 585 -2.88 -28.56 -17.23
CA LYS A 585 -1.82 -28.09 -18.15
C LYS A 585 -2.17 -26.73 -18.78
N ILE A 586 -3.42 -26.53 -19.17
CA ILE A 586 -3.91 -25.25 -19.73
C ILE A 586 -3.81 -24.17 -18.67
N ARG A 587 -4.18 -24.45 -17.42
CA ARG A 587 -4.05 -23.55 -16.28
C ARG A 587 -2.59 -23.12 -16.06
N GLU A 588 -1.68 -24.08 -16.00
CA GLU A 588 -0.23 -23.82 -15.82
C GLU A 588 0.32 -22.99 -16.99
N TRP A 589 -0.07 -23.31 -18.20
CA TRP A 589 0.32 -22.56 -19.39
C TRP A 589 -0.23 -21.13 -19.39
N ALA A 590 -1.49 -20.93 -19.03
CA ALA A 590 -2.11 -19.61 -18.95
C ALA A 590 -1.40 -18.73 -17.91
N LEU A 591 -1.13 -19.25 -16.71
CA LEU A 591 -0.43 -18.54 -15.65
C LEU A 591 1.02 -18.16 -16.04
N ALA A 592 1.71 -19.02 -16.80
CA ALA A 592 3.06 -18.74 -17.28
C ALA A 592 3.13 -17.70 -18.42
N ASN A 593 2.04 -17.52 -19.17
CA ASN A 593 2.01 -16.67 -20.37
C ASN A 593 1.22 -15.37 -20.21
N VAL A 594 0.28 -15.30 -19.28
CA VAL A 594 -0.51 -14.08 -19.00
C VAL A 594 0.41 -12.90 -18.69
N ARG A 595 0.07 -11.71 -19.25
CA ARG A 595 0.90 -10.51 -19.14
C ARG A 595 0.10 -9.35 -18.55
N GLY A 596 0.71 -8.66 -17.63
CA GLY A 596 0.06 -7.50 -17.04
C GLY A 596 0.71 -7.02 -15.77
N THR A 597 -0.04 -6.18 -15.09
CA THR A 597 0.35 -5.54 -13.83
C THR A 597 -0.90 -5.29 -13.00
N VAL A 598 -0.84 -5.58 -11.72
CA VAL A 598 -1.78 -5.01 -10.75
C VAL A 598 -1.03 -3.95 -9.93
N GLN A 599 -1.66 -2.81 -9.66
CA GLN A 599 -0.98 -1.75 -8.92
C GLN A 599 -0.68 -2.20 -7.50
N ALA A 600 -1.67 -2.55 -6.70
CA ALA A 600 -1.54 -3.20 -5.39
C ALA A 600 -0.52 -2.54 -4.44
N ASP A 601 -0.17 -1.27 -4.66
CA ASP A 601 0.78 -0.54 -3.80
C ASP A 601 0.05 0.03 -2.58
N ILE A 602 -0.04 -0.78 -1.55
CA ILE A 602 -0.75 -0.46 -0.31
C ILE A 602 0.03 0.54 0.57
N LEU A 603 1.35 0.64 0.42
CA LEU A 603 2.16 1.59 1.19
C LEU A 603 1.88 3.03 0.76
N LYS A 604 1.81 3.30 -0.55
CA LYS A 604 1.49 4.64 -1.05
C LYS A 604 0.04 5.06 -0.74
N GLU A 605 -0.90 4.11 -0.59
CA GLU A 605 -2.27 4.43 -0.19
C GLU A 605 -2.33 5.10 1.18
N ASP A 606 -1.59 4.58 2.15
CA ASP A 606 -1.51 5.19 3.47
C ASP A 606 -0.73 6.52 3.44
N GLN A 607 0.35 6.58 2.67
CA GLN A 607 1.22 7.76 2.60
C GLN A 607 0.56 8.95 1.88
N GLY A 608 -0.11 8.72 0.75
CA GLY A 608 -0.57 9.78 -0.15
C GLY A 608 -2.06 9.85 -0.42
N GLN A 609 -2.76 8.71 -0.50
CA GLN A 609 -4.17 8.68 -0.94
C GLN A 609 -5.20 8.61 0.17
N ASN A 610 -4.83 8.00 1.31
CA ASN A 610 -5.75 7.85 2.44
C ASN A 610 -7.01 7.01 2.13
N THR A 611 -6.87 6.03 1.24
CA THR A 611 -7.94 5.17 0.72
C THR A 611 -7.81 3.72 1.19
N CYS A 612 -6.98 3.46 2.19
CA CYS A 612 -6.78 2.11 2.73
C CYS A 612 -8.08 1.52 3.23
N ILE A 613 -8.40 0.30 2.79
CA ILE A 613 -9.52 -0.50 3.29
C ILE A 613 -9.03 -1.62 4.22
N PHE A 614 -7.83 -2.15 3.98
CA PHE A 614 -7.19 -3.15 4.82
C PHE A 614 -6.04 -2.56 5.62
N SER A 615 -5.74 -3.14 6.78
CA SER A 615 -4.57 -2.78 7.58
C SER A 615 -3.28 -3.03 6.78
N THR A 616 -2.27 -2.20 7.02
CA THR A 616 -0.98 -2.29 6.30
C THR A 616 -0.36 -3.67 6.46
N GLU A 617 -0.41 -4.27 7.65
CA GLU A 617 0.15 -5.59 7.90
C GLU A 617 -0.60 -6.71 7.18
N PHE A 618 -1.93 -6.68 7.24
CA PHE A 618 -2.74 -7.63 6.49
C PHE A 618 -2.48 -7.50 4.99
N SER A 619 -2.42 -6.29 4.48
CA SER A 619 -2.13 -6.03 3.07
C SER A 619 -0.76 -6.55 2.66
N LEU A 620 0.29 -6.31 3.45
CA LEU A 620 1.65 -6.83 3.20
C LEU A 620 1.70 -8.36 3.30
N LYS A 621 0.94 -8.95 4.22
CA LYS A 621 0.79 -10.42 4.30
C LYS A 621 0.21 -10.97 3.00
N VAL A 622 -0.89 -10.40 2.51
CA VAL A 622 -1.54 -10.86 1.27
C VAL A 622 -0.67 -10.58 0.04
N MET A 623 0.07 -9.47 0.00
CA MET A 623 1.05 -9.20 -1.06
C MET A 623 2.17 -10.25 -1.09
N GLY A 624 2.67 -10.65 0.08
CA GLY A 624 3.62 -11.76 0.19
C GLY A 624 3.02 -13.10 -0.26
N ASP A 625 1.74 -13.35 0.02
CA ASP A 625 1.01 -14.54 -0.45
C ASP A 625 0.91 -14.58 -1.98
N ILE A 626 0.63 -13.42 -2.62
CA ILE A 626 0.63 -13.29 -4.08
C ILE A 626 2.02 -13.61 -4.65
N ALA A 627 3.07 -13.03 -4.05
CA ALA A 627 4.43 -13.28 -4.51
C ALA A 627 4.80 -14.77 -4.42
N GLN A 628 4.48 -15.44 -3.30
CA GLN A 628 4.69 -16.87 -3.14
C GLN A 628 3.88 -17.70 -4.16
N TYR A 629 2.62 -17.34 -4.40
CA TYR A 629 1.79 -17.98 -5.42
C TYR A 629 2.42 -17.85 -6.81
N PHE A 630 2.92 -16.67 -7.16
CA PHE A 630 3.58 -16.42 -8.44
C PHE A 630 4.84 -17.25 -8.62
N VAL A 631 5.64 -17.39 -7.57
CA VAL A 631 6.85 -18.24 -7.59
C VAL A 631 6.46 -19.71 -7.77
N HIS A 632 5.51 -20.21 -6.98
CA HIS A 632 5.08 -21.62 -7.03
C HIS A 632 4.44 -22.01 -8.37
N HIS A 633 3.63 -21.12 -8.95
CA HIS A 633 2.90 -21.36 -10.21
C HIS A 633 3.63 -20.81 -11.45
N ASN A 634 4.88 -20.34 -11.29
CA ASN A 634 5.72 -19.90 -12.38
C ASN A 634 5.14 -18.73 -13.22
N VAL A 635 4.46 -17.81 -12.55
CA VAL A 635 3.91 -16.59 -13.15
C VAL A 635 5.05 -15.61 -13.43
N ARG A 636 5.55 -15.57 -14.66
CA ARG A 636 6.80 -14.85 -15.00
C ARG A 636 6.61 -13.52 -15.72
N ASN A 637 5.46 -13.33 -16.35
CA ASN A 637 5.22 -12.19 -17.24
C ASN A 637 4.21 -11.19 -16.65
N PHE A 638 3.88 -11.35 -15.38
CA PHE A 638 2.94 -10.49 -14.67
C PHE A 638 3.62 -9.81 -13.47
N TYR A 639 3.48 -8.50 -13.36
CA TYR A 639 4.00 -7.75 -12.22
C TYR A 639 3.01 -7.82 -11.06
N SER A 640 3.46 -8.41 -9.94
CA SER A 640 2.63 -8.62 -8.73
C SER A 640 2.32 -7.32 -8.00
N VAL A 641 3.16 -6.30 -8.19
CA VAL A 641 2.96 -4.95 -7.68
C VAL A 641 3.57 -3.93 -8.64
N SER A 642 2.90 -2.79 -8.79
CA SER A 642 3.45 -1.59 -9.42
C SER A 642 3.58 -0.50 -8.38
N ILE A 643 4.79 -0.35 -7.85
CA ILE A 643 5.13 0.57 -6.77
C ILE A 643 5.00 2.00 -7.29
N SER A 644 4.08 2.78 -6.71
CA SER A 644 3.56 3.96 -7.35
C SER A 644 3.98 5.26 -6.68
N GLY A 645 4.83 6.03 -7.35
CA GLY A 645 5.11 7.44 -7.06
C GLY A 645 4.09 8.40 -7.67
N TYR A 646 3.35 7.97 -8.71
CA TYR A 646 2.35 8.82 -9.36
C TYR A 646 1.38 9.44 -8.35
N HIS A 647 0.74 8.62 -7.53
CA HIS A 647 -0.24 9.09 -6.56
C HIS A 647 0.37 9.94 -5.43
N ILE A 648 1.63 9.68 -5.08
CA ILE A 648 2.40 10.47 -4.12
C ILE A 648 2.62 11.89 -4.69
N ALA A 649 3.01 12.00 -5.95
CA ALA A 649 3.16 13.27 -6.67
C ALA A 649 1.82 14.00 -6.83
N GLU A 650 0.75 13.27 -7.21
CA GLU A 650 -0.60 13.86 -7.36
C GLU A 650 -1.17 14.34 -6.01
N ALA A 651 -0.80 13.72 -4.89
CA ALA A 651 -1.12 14.19 -3.54
C ALA A 651 -0.34 15.45 -3.13
N GLY A 652 0.70 15.83 -3.87
CA GLY A 652 1.42 17.07 -3.68
C GLY A 652 2.93 16.99 -3.45
N ALA A 653 3.50 15.78 -3.45
CA ALA A 653 4.94 15.61 -3.29
C ALA A 653 5.72 16.24 -4.46
N ASN A 654 6.88 16.79 -4.15
CA ASN A 654 7.85 17.24 -5.14
C ASN A 654 8.57 16.02 -5.79
N PRO A 655 9.33 16.20 -6.87
CA PRO A 655 10.01 15.09 -7.58
C PRO A 655 10.94 14.27 -6.68
N ILE A 656 11.63 14.89 -5.74
CA ILE A 656 12.57 14.21 -4.82
C ILE A 656 11.80 13.29 -3.88
N SER A 657 10.77 13.81 -3.22
CA SER A 657 9.93 13.03 -2.30
C SER A 657 9.16 11.92 -3.04
N GLN A 658 8.67 12.19 -4.26
CA GLN A 658 8.10 11.16 -5.11
C GLN A 658 9.07 9.99 -5.30
N LEU A 659 10.28 10.28 -5.77
CA LEU A 659 11.27 9.26 -6.08
C LEU A 659 11.74 8.52 -4.83
N ALA A 660 12.06 9.25 -3.75
CA ALA A 660 12.55 8.68 -2.51
C ALA A 660 11.52 7.75 -1.85
N PHE A 661 10.26 8.17 -1.75
CA PHE A 661 9.20 7.36 -1.14
C PHE A 661 8.87 6.14 -2.00
N THR A 662 8.85 6.29 -3.33
CA THR A 662 8.59 5.17 -4.23
C THR A 662 9.68 4.11 -4.16
N LEU A 663 10.95 4.49 -4.23
CA LEU A 663 12.05 3.53 -4.12
C LEU A 663 12.13 2.90 -2.73
N SER A 664 11.91 3.68 -1.66
CA SER A 664 11.88 3.15 -0.30
C SER A 664 10.76 2.13 -0.10
N ASN A 665 9.57 2.36 -0.68
CA ASN A 665 8.49 1.38 -0.71
C ASN A 665 8.91 0.12 -1.46
N GLY A 666 9.57 0.26 -2.61
CA GLY A 666 10.12 -0.87 -3.38
C GLY A 666 11.07 -1.73 -2.57
N PHE A 667 12.01 -1.11 -1.87
CA PHE A 667 12.92 -1.84 -0.99
C PHE A 667 12.23 -2.44 0.22
N THR A 668 11.13 -1.85 0.70
CA THR A 668 10.30 -2.45 1.76
C THR A 668 9.65 -3.75 1.30
N PHE A 669 9.11 -3.81 0.08
CA PHE A 669 8.60 -5.07 -0.49
C PHE A 669 9.73 -6.10 -0.63
N VAL A 670 10.93 -5.70 -1.09
CA VAL A 670 12.10 -6.60 -1.16
C VAL A 670 12.41 -7.19 0.21
N GLU A 671 12.54 -6.35 1.25
CA GLU A 671 12.85 -6.80 2.60
C GLU A 671 11.75 -7.71 3.18
N ALA A 672 10.47 -7.38 2.94
CA ALA A 672 9.34 -8.18 3.39
C ALA A 672 9.30 -9.58 2.75
N TYR A 673 9.61 -9.66 1.46
CA TYR A 673 9.60 -10.94 0.75
C TYR A 673 10.82 -11.81 1.10
N LEU A 674 11.99 -11.19 1.28
CA LEU A 674 13.18 -11.88 1.80
C LEU A 674 12.95 -12.42 3.23
N ALA A 675 12.24 -11.65 4.07
CA ALA A 675 11.89 -12.08 5.43
C ALA A 675 10.98 -13.33 5.45
N ARG A 676 10.23 -13.56 4.38
CA ARG A 676 9.41 -14.78 4.18
C ARG A 676 10.21 -15.96 3.60
N GLY A 677 11.52 -15.83 3.41
CA GLY A 677 12.40 -16.87 2.89
C GLY A 677 12.39 -17.02 1.36
N MET A 678 11.80 -16.07 0.60
CA MET A 678 11.89 -16.10 -0.86
C MET A 678 13.26 -15.64 -1.34
N HIS A 679 13.75 -16.24 -2.42
CA HIS A 679 15.00 -15.79 -3.04
C HIS A 679 14.77 -14.53 -3.87
N ILE A 680 15.74 -13.59 -3.85
CA ILE A 680 15.61 -12.28 -4.51
C ILE A 680 15.27 -12.40 -6.01
N ASP A 681 15.87 -13.33 -6.71
CA ASP A 681 15.72 -13.49 -8.16
C ASP A 681 14.41 -14.17 -8.59
N ASP A 682 13.69 -14.76 -7.65
CA ASP A 682 12.40 -15.40 -7.91
C ASP A 682 11.27 -14.36 -7.97
N PHE A 683 11.34 -13.28 -7.18
CA PHE A 683 10.27 -12.28 -7.10
C PHE A 683 10.64 -10.89 -7.65
N ALA A 684 11.90 -10.45 -7.54
CA ALA A 684 12.28 -9.08 -7.92
C ALA A 684 12.02 -8.76 -9.41
N PRO A 685 12.15 -9.68 -10.36
CA PRO A 685 11.75 -9.43 -11.75
C PRO A 685 10.27 -9.10 -11.94
N ASN A 686 9.42 -9.46 -10.98
CA ASN A 686 7.97 -9.20 -10.99
C ASN A 686 7.58 -7.92 -10.24
N LEU A 687 8.55 -7.12 -9.79
CA LEU A 687 8.35 -5.77 -9.29
C LEU A 687 8.44 -4.77 -10.44
N SER A 688 7.53 -3.80 -10.48
CA SER A 688 7.58 -2.68 -11.40
C SER A 688 7.31 -1.37 -10.67
N PHE A 689 7.58 -0.26 -11.31
CA PHE A 689 7.43 1.07 -10.73
C PHE A 689 6.52 1.94 -11.59
N PHE A 690 5.97 2.97 -10.98
CA PHE A 690 5.07 3.89 -11.64
C PHE A 690 5.34 5.32 -11.17
N PHE A 691 5.71 6.22 -12.09
CA PHE A 691 6.06 7.61 -11.79
C PHE A 691 5.13 8.60 -12.50
N SER A 692 4.98 9.78 -11.88
CA SER A 692 4.42 10.97 -12.51
C SER A 692 5.56 11.78 -13.15
N ASN A 693 5.31 12.37 -14.32
CA ASN A 693 6.16 13.41 -14.89
C ASN A 693 5.41 14.74 -14.89
N GLY A 694 5.97 15.72 -14.19
CA GLY A 694 5.51 17.10 -14.15
C GLY A 694 6.36 18.04 -15.03
N MET A 695 6.44 19.31 -14.64
CA MET A 695 7.12 20.37 -15.37
C MET A 695 8.48 20.77 -14.78
N ASP A 696 8.82 20.29 -13.57
CA ASP A 696 10.08 20.62 -12.90
C ASP A 696 11.26 19.91 -13.55
N PRO A 697 12.48 20.48 -13.54
CA PRO A 697 13.64 19.93 -14.24
C PRO A 697 14.06 18.54 -13.75
N GLU A 698 13.84 18.22 -12.48
CA GLU A 698 14.18 16.93 -11.85
C GLU A 698 13.49 15.75 -12.55
N TYR A 699 12.29 15.98 -13.13
CA TYR A 699 11.60 14.93 -13.89
C TYR A 699 12.39 14.42 -15.10
N THR A 700 13.30 15.25 -15.65
CA THR A 700 14.16 14.85 -16.78
C THR A 700 15.12 13.72 -16.42
N VAL A 701 15.49 13.60 -15.15
CA VAL A 701 16.48 12.61 -14.67
C VAL A 701 15.90 11.57 -13.70
N LEU A 702 14.61 11.62 -13.43
CA LEU A 702 13.96 10.79 -12.43
C LEU A 702 14.18 9.29 -12.68
N GLY A 703 13.98 8.83 -13.91
CA GLY A 703 14.21 7.44 -14.29
C GLY A 703 15.69 7.06 -14.31
N ARG A 704 16.58 7.97 -14.70
CA ARG A 704 18.05 7.76 -14.65
C ARG A 704 18.50 7.45 -13.22
N VAL A 705 18.09 8.30 -12.26
CA VAL A 705 18.41 8.14 -10.84
C VAL A 705 17.76 6.85 -10.27
N ALA A 706 16.50 6.61 -10.58
CA ALA A 706 15.79 5.42 -10.12
C ALA A 706 16.50 4.13 -10.55
N ARG A 707 16.83 4.02 -11.83
CA ARG A 707 17.54 2.85 -12.41
C ARG A 707 18.89 2.64 -11.75
N ARG A 708 19.68 3.71 -11.59
CA ARG A 708 21.03 3.65 -11.00
C ARG A 708 20.99 3.20 -9.53
N ILE A 709 20.16 3.83 -8.70
CA ILE A 709 20.04 3.44 -7.29
C ILE A 709 19.57 1.99 -7.17
N TRP A 710 18.54 1.61 -7.92
CA TRP A 710 18.02 0.25 -7.89
C TRP A 710 19.06 -0.79 -8.31
N ALA A 711 19.71 -0.59 -9.45
CA ALA A 711 20.71 -1.53 -9.97
C ALA A 711 21.88 -1.71 -9.01
N LEU A 712 22.40 -0.61 -8.44
CA LEU A 712 23.50 -0.65 -7.49
C LEU A 712 23.09 -1.38 -6.19
N ALA A 713 21.93 -1.06 -5.63
CA ALA A 713 21.43 -1.74 -4.44
C ALA A 713 21.20 -3.24 -4.70
N MET A 714 20.52 -3.59 -5.79
CA MET A 714 20.19 -4.99 -6.12
C MET A 714 21.46 -5.83 -6.34
N LYS A 715 22.46 -5.28 -7.03
CA LYS A 715 23.73 -5.99 -7.27
C LYS A 715 24.60 -6.07 -6.03
N GLN A 716 24.88 -4.93 -5.38
CA GLN A 716 25.91 -4.84 -4.35
C GLN A 716 25.43 -5.30 -2.97
N ARG A 717 24.17 -5.00 -2.62
CA ARG A 717 23.60 -5.35 -1.32
C ARG A 717 22.86 -6.69 -1.33
N TYR A 718 22.05 -6.93 -2.36
CA TYR A 718 21.19 -8.13 -2.43
C TYR A 718 21.75 -9.27 -3.25
N GLY A 719 22.89 -9.08 -3.96
CA GLY A 719 23.52 -10.11 -4.79
C GLY A 719 22.65 -10.61 -5.96
N ALA A 720 21.69 -9.78 -6.38
CA ALA A 720 20.71 -10.13 -7.39
C ALA A 720 21.32 -10.24 -8.79
N ASN A 721 20.74 -11.09 -9.62
CA ASN A 721 21.15 -11.27 -11.02
C ASN A 721 20.76 -10.07 -11.90
N GLU A 722 21.24 -10.08 -13.15
CA GLU A 722 21.02 -8.99 -14.12
C GLU A 722 19.53 -8.67 -14.35
N ARG A 723 18.66 -9.68 -14.37
CA ARG A 723 17.22 -9.50 -14.58
C ARG A 723 16.56 -8.73 -13.45
N SER A 724 16.97 -9.00 -12.22
CA SER A 724 16.48 -8.36 -10.99
C SER A 724 17.03 -6.95 -10.79
N GLN A 725 18.24 -6.65 -11.33
CA GLN A 725 18.85 -5.33 -11.31
C GLN A 725 18.16 -4.31 -12.22
N LYS A 726 17.36 -4.77 -13.19
CA LYS A 726 16.69 -3.93 -14.18
C LYS A 726 15.38 -3.35 -13.63
N LEU A 727 15.39 -2.08 -13.23
CA LEU A 727 14.18 -1.35 -12.85
C LEU A 727 13.34 -1.06 -14.09
N LYS A 728 12.07 -1.50 -14.05
CA LYS A 728 11.09 -1.25 -15.10
C LYS A 728 10.00 -0.34 -14.56
N TYR A 729 9.63 0.66 -15.32
CA TYR A 729 8.63 1.63 -14.86
C TYR A 729 7.71 2.14 -15.95
N HIS A 730 6.51 2.44 -15.52
CA HIS A 730 5.50 3.17 -16.27
C HIS A 730 5.56 4.64 -15.90
N VAL A 731 5.28 5.53 -16.84
CA VAL A 731 5.08 6.96 -16.60
C VAL A 731 3.67 7.35 -16.99
N GLN A 732 3.04 8.18 -16.16
CA GLN A 732 1.86 8.95 -16.53
C GLN A 732 2.20 10.44 -16.40
N THR A 733 1.77 11.25 -17.34
CA THR A 733 1.89 12.70 -17.26
C THR A 733 1.10 13.23 -16.06
N SER A 734 1.57 14.32 -15.42
CA SER A 734 0.97 14.81 -14.18
C SER A 734 -0.44 15.36 -14.37
N GLY A 735 -1.40 14.85 -13.61
CA GLY A 735 -2.76 15.38 -13.52
C GLY A 735 -2.81 16.75 -12.83
N ARG A 736 -1.88 17.03 -11.90
CA ARG A 736 -1.76 18.34 -11.24
C ARG A 736 -1.38 19.48 -12.19
N SER A 737 -0.82 19.16 -13.33
CA SER A 737 -0.48 20.14 -14.38
C SER A 737 -1.67 20.48 -15.28
N LEU A 738 -2.80 19.80 -15.13
CA LEU A 738 -4.01 20.06 -15.88
C LEU A 738 -4.86 21.11 -15.15
N HIS A 739 -5.21 22.16 -15.85
CA HIS A 739 -5.99 23.27 -15.31
C HIS A 739 -7.31 23.43 -16.07
N ALA A 740 -8.36 23.81 -15.35
CA ALA A 740 -9.67 24.08 -15.95
C ALA A 740 -9.68 25.38 -16.78
N GLN A 741 -8.82 26.35 -16.41
CA GLN A 741 -8.62 27.58 -17.16
C GLN A 741 -7.76 27.31 -18.39
N GLU A 742 -8.10 27.91 -19.53
CA GLU A 742 -7.40 27.75 -20.80
C GLU A 742 -7.05 26.28 -21.09
N ILE A 743 -8.10 25.46 -21.02
CA ILE A 743 -8.02 23.98 -21.03
C ILE A 743 -7.21 23.43 -22.22
N ALA A 744 -7.22 24.13 -23.36
CA ALA A 744 -6.46 23.76 -24.55
C ALA A 744 -4.92 23.77 -24.32
N PHE A 745 -4.42 24.56 -23.36
CA PHE A 745 -2.99 24.58 -23.03
C PHE A 745 -2.53 23.30 -22.31
N ASN A 746 -3.42 22.50 -21.82
CA ASN A 746 -3.08 21.24 -21.14
C ASN A 746 -2.41 20.26 -22.10
N ASP A 747 -2.82 20.18 -23.37
CA ASP A 747 -2.14 19.31 -24.37
C ASP A 747 -0.67 19.72 -24.57
N ILE A 748 -0.35 21.01 -24.47
CA ILE A 748 1.04 21.50 -24.61
C ILE A 748 1.86 20.99 -23.42
N ARG A 749 1.34 21.12 -22.19
CA ARG A 749 2.00 20.63 -20.98
C ARG A 749 2.20 19.11 -21.03
N THR A 750 1.15 18.37 -21.37
CA THR A 750 1.18 16.91 -21.51
C THR A 750 2.21 16.47 -22.57
N THR A 751 2.33 17.22 -23.69
CA THR A 751 3.33 16.93 -24.73
C THR A 751 4.77 17.03 -24.21
N LEU A 752 5.09 18.10 -23.45
CA LEU A 752 6.43 18.27 -22.87
C LEU A 752 6.75 17.17 -21.84
N GLN A 753 5.81 16.84 -20.99
CA GLN A 753 5.96 15.78 -20.00
C GLN A 753 6.15 14.40 -20.66
N ALA A 754 5.40 14.12 -21.71
CA ALA A 754 5.53 12.90 -22.50
C ALA A 754 6.90 12.82 -23.21
N LEU A 755 7.38 13.95 -23.77
CA LEU A 755 8.69 14.03 -24.39
C LEU A 755 9.83 13.67 -23.41
N ILE A 756 9.79 14.23 -22.22
CA ILE A 756 10.74 13.92 -21.13
C ILE A 756 10.72 12.42 -20.81
N ALA A 757 9.53 11.81 -20.67
CA ALA A 757 9.40 10.38 -20.39
C ALA A 757 9.99 9.50 -21.49
N VAL A 758 9.78 9.85 -22.76
CA VAL A 758 10.35 9.12 -23.92
C VAL A 758 11.88 9.26 -23.95
N TYR A 759 12.40 10.45 -23.67
CA TYR A 759 13.86 10.68 -23.65
C TYR A 759 14.56 9.95 -22.49
N ASP A 760 13.87 9.74 -21.38
CA ASP A 760 14.38 9.00 -20.23
C ASP A 760 14.12 7.47 -20.34
N ASN A 761 13.72 6.98 -21.51
CA ASN A 761 13.53 5.55 -21.79
C ASN A 761 12.54 4.86 -20.83
N CYS A 762 11.38 5.47 -20.54
CA CYS A 762 10.30 4.80 -19.82
C CYS A 762 9.83 3.55 -20.57
N ASN A 763 9.42 2.51 -19.84
CA ASN A 763 9.01 1.24 -20.46
C ASN A 763 7.58 1.29 -21.02
N SER A 764 6.73 2.14 -20.48
CA SER A 764 5.42 2.47 -21.01
C SER A 764 4.98 3.85 -20.56
N LEU A 765 4.10 4.48 -21.34
CA LEU A 765 3.65 5.85 -21.13
C LEU A 765 2.13 5.94 -21.25
N HIS A 766 1.52 6.69 -20.37
CA HIS A 766 0.17 7.21 -20.48
C HIS A 766 0.21 8.74 -20.52
N THR A 767 -0.53 9.33 -21.44
CA THR A 767 -0.73 10.78 -21.57
C THR A 767 -2.16 11.11 -21.14
N ASN A 768 -2.30 12.02 -20.17
CA ASN A 768 -3.60 12.48 -19.72
C ASN A 768 -4.31 13.27 -20.81
N ALA A 769 -5.62 13.12 -20.91
CA ALA A 769 -6.43 13.94 -21.81
C ALA A 769 -6.58 15.36 -21.27
N TYR A 770 -6.66 16.35 -22.14
CA TYR A 770 -6.70 17.76 -21.76
C TYR A 770 -7.92 18.13 -20.90
N ASP A 771 -9.02 17.39 -21.05
CA ASP A 771 -10.30 17.61 -20.38
C ASP A 771 -10.43 16.89 -19.03
N GLU A 772 -9.43 16.11 -18.60
CA GLU A 772 -9.41 15.46 -17.27
C GLU A 772 -9.50 16.46 -16.10
N ALA A 773 -9.12 17.73 -16.32
CA ALA A 773 -9.29 18.79 -15.33
C ALA A 773 -10.76 19.09 -15.00
N ILE A 774 -11.70 18.63 -15.82
CA ILE A 774 -13.12 18.98 -15.73
C ILE A 774 -14.02 17.74 -15.68
N THR A 775 -13.71 16.71 -16.47
CA THR A 775 -14.59 15.54 -16.68
C THR A 775 -13.81 14.24 -16.90
N THR A 776 -14.49 13.12 -16.91
CA THR A 776 -13.95 11.88 -17.47
C THR A 776 -13.70 12.08 -18.97
N PRO A 777 -12.53 11.66 -19.50
CA PRO A 777 -12.16 11.92 -20.90
C PRO A 777 -13.17 11.44 -21.94
N THR A 778 -13.42 12.29 -22.93
CA THR A 778 -14.25 11.96 -24.10
C THR A 778 -13.47 11.07 -25.10
N GLU A 779 -14.14 10.57 -26.11
CA GLU A 779 -13.46 9.81 -27.19
C GLU A 779 -12.47 10.68 -27.97
N GLU A 780 -12.83 11.92 -28.22
CA GLU A 780 -11.96 12.87 -28.92
C GLU A 780 -10.72 13.18 -28.09
N SER A 781 -10.88 13.52 -26.82
CA SER A 781 -9.76 13.88 -25.95
C SER A 781 -8.80 12.71 -25.72
N VAL A 782 -9.30 11.49 -25.56
CA VAL A 782 -8.45 10.29 -25.48
C VAL A 782 -7.68 10.07 -26.78
N ARG A 783 -8.33 10.25 -27.94
CA ARG A 783 -7.65 10.15 -29.24
C ARG A 783 -6.52 11.18 -29.38
N ARG A 784 -6.76 12.43 -28.94
CA ARG A 784 -5.71 13.49 -28.93
C ARG A 784 -4.57 13.14 -27.99
N ALA A 785 -4.85 12.63 -26.81
CA ALA A 785 -3.84 12.19 -25.84
C ALA A 785 -2.96 11.06 -26.43
N LEU A 786 -3.55 10.10 -27.15
CA LEU A 786 -2.80 9.08 -27.87
C LEU A 786 -1.97 9.67 -29.02
N ALA A 787 -2.51 10.65 -29.73
CA ALA A 787 -1.83 11.32 -30.84
C ALA A 787 -0.53 12.03 -30.37
N ILE A 788 -0.50 12.59 -29.16
CA ILE A 788 0.71 13.19 -28.56
C ILE A 788 1.88 12.18 -28.58
N GLN A 789 1.63 10.95 -28.11
CA GLN A 789 2.67 9.91 -28.08
C GLN A 789 3.10 9.48 -29.48
N LEU A 790 2.15 9.33 -30.41
CA LEU A 790 2.43 8.93 -31.78
C LEU A 790 3.25 10.00 -32.51
N ILE A 791 2.95 11.28 -32.32
CA ILE A 791 3.72 12.42 -32.88
C ILE A 791 5.16 12.38 -32.36
N ILE A 792 5.35 12.23 -31.03
CA ILE A 792 6.69 12.15 -30.44
C ILE A 792 7.46 10.94 -30.99
N ASN A 793 6.86 9.77 -31.07
CA ASN A 793 7.56 8.55 -31.46
C ASN A 793 7.79 8.42 -32.96
N ARG A 794 6.90 8.97 -33.80
CA ARG A 794 6.95 8.77 -35.27
C ARG A 794 7.41 9.98 -36.05
N GLU A 795 7.01 11.20 -35.63
CA GLU A 795 7.32 12.42 -36.35
C GLU A 795 8.55 13.14 -35.79
N TRP A 796 8.74 13.12 -34.44
CA TRP A 796 9.83 13.78 -33.76
C TRP A 796 11.16 12.99 -33.91
N GLY A 797 12.06 13.48 -34.74
CA GLY A 797 13.28 12.76 -35.18
C GLY A 797 14.21 12.33 -34.05
N LEU A 798 14.35 13.13 -32.96
CA LEU A 798 15.28 12.83 -31.86
C LEU A 798 14.80 11.68 -30.96
N ALA A 799 13.52 11.38 -30.95
CA ALA A 799 12.99 10.19 -30.26
C ALA A 799 13.48 8.86 -30.86
N LYS A 800 14.07 8.89 -32.06
CA LYS A 800 14.72 7.74 -32.67
C LYS A 800 16.09 7.41 -32.03
N CYS A 801 16.69 8.33 -31.25
CA CYS A 801 17.87 8.08 -30.45
C CYS A 801 17.49 7.40 -29.11
N GLU A 802 18.30 6.41 -28.70
CA GLU A 802 18.08 5.67 -27.44
C GLU A 802 18.70 6.37 -26.23
N ASN A 803 19.63 7.30 -26.44
CA ASN A 803 20.33 8.00 -25.37
C ASN A 803 20.45 9.53 -25.57
N PRO A 804 19.35 10.24 -25.88
CA PRO A 804 19.40 11.67 -26.19
C PRO A 804 19.86 12.53 -24.98
N ASN A 805 19.65 12.07 -23.75
CA ASN A 805 20.03 12.78 -22.53
C ASN A 805 21.48 12.55 -22.09
N GLN A 806 22.22 11.60 -22.69
CA GLN A 806 23.61 11.34 -22.31
C GLN A 806 24.57 12.38 -22.89
N GLY A 807 25.59 12.76 -22.09
CA GLY A 807 26.66 13.69 -22.50
C GLY A 807 26.28 15.17 -22.32
N ALA A 808 25.10 15.50 -21.83
CA ALA A 808 24.75 16.86 -21.48
C ALA A 808 25.20 17.18 -20.05
N PHE A 809 26.03 18.19 -19.84
CA PHE A 809 26.57 18.57 -18.53
C PHE A 809 25.45 18.83 -17.48
N VAL A 810 24.39 19.52 -17.88
CA VAL A 810 23.26 19.82 -16.99
C VAL A 810 22.51 18.54 -16.57
N ILE A 811 22.40 17.56 -17.43
CA ILE A 811 21.77 16.27 -17.11
C ILE A 811 22.63 15.49 -16.11
N ASP A 812 23.95 15.51 -16.27
CA ASP A 812 24.87 14.85 -15.35
C ASP A 812 24.85 15.52 -13.97
N GLU A 813 24.91 16.84 -13.91
CA GLU A 813 24.80 17.63 -12.67
C GLU A 813 23.47 17.37 -11.95
N LEU A 814 22.36 17.45 -12.67
CA LEU A 814 21.03 17.24 -12.13
C LEU A 814 20.83 15.80 -11.64
N THR A 815 21.40 14.81 -12.36
CA THR A 815 21.40 13.41 -11.95
C THR A 815 22.10 13.22 -10.59
N GLU A 816 23.26 13.86 -10.39
CA GLU A 816 24.01 13.79 -9.13
C GLU A 816 23.27 14.50 -7.98
N LEU A 817 22.67 15.67 -8.23
CA LEU A 817 21.89 16.41 -7.24
C LEU A 817 20.64 15.66 -6.78
N VAL A 818 19.87 15.13 -7.72
CA VAL A 818 18.64 14.37 -7.41
C VAL A 818 18.97 13.07 -6.68
N GLU A 819 20.01 12.35 -7.11
CA GLU A 819 20.45 11.13 -6.44
C GLU A 819 20.83 11.38 -4.98
N GLU A 820 21.66 12.38 -4.70
CA GLU A 820 22.08 12.69 -3.34
C GLU A 820 20.90 13.13 -2.45
N ALA A 821 19.97 13.92 -3.00
CA ALA A 821 18.75 14.32 -2.28
C ALA A 821 17.87 13.11 -1.91
N VAL A 822 17.74 12.14 -2.81
CA VAL A 822 17.01 10.88 -2.56
C VAL A 822 17.71 10.04 -1.49
N LEU A 823 19.03 9.90 -1.54
CA LEU A 823 19.80 9.14 -0.54
C LEU A 823 19.71 9.78 0.85
N ALA A 824 19.76 11.13 0.93
CA ALA A 824 19.54 11.85 2.19
C ALA A 824 18.13 11.62 2.75
N GLU A 825 17.13 11.50 1.89
CA GLU A 825 15.76 11.19 2.32
C GLU A 825 15.63 9.73 2.82
N PHE A 826 16.35 8.79 2.21
CA PHE A 826 16.45 7.41 2.71
C PHE A 826 17.00 7.36 4.14
N GLU A 827 18.01 8.17 4.46
CA GLU A 827 18.57 8.25 5.82
C GLU A 827 17.53 8.77 6.81
N ARG A 828 16.79 9.82 6.46
CA ARG A 828 15.70 10.36 7.31
C ARG A 828 14.60 9.34 7.61
N ILE A 829 14.25 8.52 6.61
CA ILE A 829 13.27 7.43 6.78
C ILE A 829 13.88 6.31 7.64
N ALA A 830 15.15 5.96 7.43
CA ALA A 830 15.85 4.94 8.21
C ALA A 830 15.94 5.29 9.70
N GLU A 831 16.19 6.56 10.03
CA GLU A 831 16.21 7.08 11.42
C GLU A 831 14.87 6.91 12.14
N ARG A 832 13.77 6.81 11.39
CA ARG A 832 12.40 6.63 11.90
C ARG A 832 11.95 5.16 11.95
N GLY A 833 12.87 4.22 11.78
CA GLY A 833 12.54 2.80 11.77
C GLY A 833 12.11 2.26 10.39
N GLY A 834 12.65 2.84 9.32
CA GLY A 834 12.30 2.48 7.96
C GLY A 834 10.93 3.03 7.53
N VAL A 835 10.42 2.56 6.40
CA VAL A 835 9.15 3.05 5.82
C VAL A 835 7.99 2.86 6.79
N LEU A 836 7.86 1.68 7.41
CA LEU A 836 6.75 1.37 8.31
C LEU A 836 6.79 2.23 9.58
N GLY A 837 7.96 2.39 10.22
CA GLY A 837 8.11 3.26 11.38
C GLY A 837 7.85 4.74 11.05
N ALA A 838 8.27 5.20 9.87
CA ALA A 838 7.98 6.56 9.40
C ALA A 838 6.46 6.75 9.11
N MET A 839 5.76 5.71 8.62
CA MET A 839 4.30 5.73 8.44
C MET A 839 3.56 5.80 9.78
N GLU A 840 3.99 5.07 10.80
CA GLU A 840 3.39 5.11 12.15
C GLU A 840 3.42 6.52 12.75
N THR A 841 4.44 7.31 12.44
CA THR A 841 4.57 8.70 12.88
C THR A 841 3.95 9.70 11.92
N GLY A 842 3.39 9.26 10.80
CA GLY A 842 2.79 10.11 9.76
C GLY A 842 3.81 10.95 8.97
N TYR A 843 5.09 10.60 9.01
CA TYR A 843 6.18 11.39 8.42
C TYR A 843 5.98 11.66 6.92
N GLN A 844 5.78 10.62 6.11
CA GLN A 844 5.61 10.78 4.66
C GLN A 844 4.38 11.61 4.34
N ARG A 845 3.27 11.36 5.02
CA ARG A 845 2.02 12.11 4.85
C ARG A 845 2.18 13.59 5.16
N SER A 846 2.78 13.91 6.29
CA SER A 846 3.03 15.30 6.69
C SER A 846 3.91 16.01 5.68
N LYS A 847 4.98 15.35 5.22
CA LYS A 847 5.89 15.93 4.22
C LYS A 847 5.20 16.19 2.89
N ILE A 848 4.39 15.26 2.39
CA ILE A 848 3.59 15.45 1.17
C ILE A 848 2.63 16.64 1.32
N GLN A 849 1.98 16.78 2.47
CA GLN A 849 1.06 17.90 2.74
C GLN A 849 1.80 19.24 2.80
N GLU A 850 2.96 19.30 3.44
CA GLU A 850 3.80 20.51 3.50
C GLU A 850 4.26 20.95 2.11
N GLU A 851 4.73 20.01 1.29
CA GLU A 851 5.15 20.28 -0.09
C GLU A 851 3.97 20.71 -0.97
N SER A 852 2.82 20.07 -0.82
CA SER A 852 1.58 20.46 -1.51
C SER A 852 1.17 21.88 -1.15
N MET A 853 1.19 22.24 0.14
CA MET A 853 0.86 23.58 0.60
C MET A 853 1.85 24.62 0.07
N HIS A 854 3.15 24.31 0.07
CA HIS A 854 4.17 25.18 -0.50
C HIS A 854 3.92 25.47 -1.98
N TYR A 855 3.64 24.44 -2.78
CA TYR A 855 3.32 24.59 -4.21
C TYR A 855 2.05 25.43 -4.43
N GLU A 856 0.98 25.18 -3.68
CA GLU A 856 -0.27 25.94 -3.81
C GLU A 856 -0.08 27.41 -3.39
N MET A 857 0.76 27.69 -2.39
CA MET A 857 1.12 29.07 -2.02
C MET A 857 1.89 29.78 -3.14
N GLN A 858 2.88 29.12 -3.75
CA GLN A 858 3.63 29.66 -4.88
C GLN A 858 2.71 29.95 -6.08
N LYS A 859 1.79 29.06 -6.38
CA LYS A 859 0.78 29.21 -7.42
C LYS A 859 -0.17 30.37 -7.11
N HIS A 860 -0.66 30.47 -5.87
CA HIS A 860 -1.58 31.52 -5.44
C HIS A 860 -0.96 32.92 -5.48
N THR A 861 0.30 33.05 -5.04
CA THR A 861 1.03 34.31 -5.06
C THR A 861 1.52 34.74 -6.45
N GLY A 862 1.51 33.81 -7.43
CA GLY A 862 2.07 34.02 -8.77
C GLY A 862 3.60 33.89 -8.83
N ALA A 863 4.26 33.52 -7.73
CA ALA A 863 5.70 33.24 -7.71
C ALA A 863 6.05 32.04 -8.60
N TYR A 864 5.16 31.06 -8.72
CA TYR A 864 5.21 30.02 -9.72
C TYR A 864 4.25 30.36 -10.88
N PRO A 865 4.76 30.78 -12.05
CA PRO A 865 3.93 31.20 -13.16
C PRO A 865 3.26 30.01 -13.84
N ILE A 866 1.94 30.05 -13.98
CA ILE A 866 1.14 29.07 -14.72
C ILE A 866 0.38 29.81 -15.81
N ILE A 867 0.79 29.58 -17.06
CA ILE A 867 0.23 30.26 -18.23
C ILE A 867 -1.27 29.94 -18.39
N GLY A 868 -2.06 30.98 -18.57
CA GLY A 868 -3.51 30.88 -18.65
C GLY A 868 -4.23 30.81 -17.31
N VAL A 869 -3.52 30.58 -16.19
CA VAL A 869 -4.11 30.45 -14.84
C VAL A 869 -3.83 31.67 -13.96
N ASN A 870 -2.57 31.95 -13.66
CA ASN A 870 -2.15 33.13 -12.89
C ASN A 870 -1.29 34.12 -13.70
N THR A 871 -0.76 33.68 -14.85
CA THR A 871 0.11 34.44 -15.76
C THR A 871 -0.44 34.32 -17.17
N PHE A 872 -0.34 35.38 -18.01
CA PHE A 872 -0.83 35.41 -19.38
C PHE A 872 -2.31 34.96 -19.48
N ARG A 873 -3.14 35.56 -18.63
CA ARG A 873 -4.56 35.18 -18.56
C ARG A 873 -5.31 35.72 -19.78
N ASN A 874 -6.40 35.03 -20.14
CA ASN A 874 -7.31 35.49 -21.19
C ASN A 874 -7.89 36.87 -20.83
N PRO A 875 -7.69 37.93 -21.65
CA PRO A 875 -8.21 39.26 -21.35
C PRO A 875 -9.76 39.34 -21.37
N HIS A 876 -10.41 38.36 -22.01
CA HIS A 876 -11.89 38.27 -22.08
C HIS A 876 -12.50 37.40 -20.96
N GLY A 877 -11.69 36.97 -19.99
CA GLY A 877 -12.12 36.05 -18.95
C GLY A 877 -12.08 34.58 -19.42
N ASP A 878 -12.24 33.66 -18.47
CA ASP A 878 -12.27 32.23 -18.78
C ASP A 878 -13.59 31.89 -19.50
N PRO A 879 -13.58 31.27 -20.68
CA PRO A 879 -14.81 30.83 -21.32
C PRO A 879 -15.51 29.82 -20.39
N VAL A 880 -16.72 30.17 -19.96
CA VAL A 880 -17.57 29.22 -19.25
C VAL A 880 -18.07 28.21 -20.30
N PRO A 881 -17.74 26.92 -20.17
CA PRO A 881 -18.27 25.93 -21.10
C PRO A 881 -19.80 25.95 -21.05
N GLU A 882 -20.46 26.22 -22.19
CA GLU A 882 -21.91 26.29 -22.27
C GLU A 882 -22.63 25.00 -21.84
N SER A 883 -22.00 23.87 -22.01
CA SER A 883 -22.38 22.58 -21.41
C SER A 883 -21.20 21.64 -21.35
N ILE A 884 -20.91 21.07 -20.18
CA ILE A 884 -19.95 19.98 -20.04
C ILE A 884 -20.74 18.68 -19.96
N GLU A 885 -20.61 17.83 -20.95
CA GLU A 885 -21.15 16.48 -20.89
C GLU A 885 -20.31 15.66 -19.89
N LEU A 886 -20.85 15.45 -18.69
CA LEU A 886 -20.21 14.58 -17.72
C LEU A 886 -20.46 13.12 -18.14
N ALA A 887 -19.40 12.39 -18.43
CA ALA A 887 -19.46 10.95 -18.72
C ALA A 887 -19.82 10.17 -17.44
N ARG A 888 -21.13 10.09 -17.15
CA ARG A 888 -21.69 9.31 -16.04
C ARG A 888 -22.25 7.99 -16.53
N SER A 889 -22.36 7.01 -15.64
CA SER A 889 -23.09 5.78 -15.90
C SER A 889 -24.59 6.07 -16.04
N SER A 890 -25.23 5.42 -16.99
CA SER A 890 -26.67 5.52 -17.18
C SER A 890 -27.45 4.73 -16.11
N GLU A 891 -28.74 5.00 -16.00
CA GLU A 891 -29.60 4.28 -15.06
C GLU A 891 -29.72 2.79 -15.46
N GLU A 892 -29.77 2.51 -16.77
CA GLU A 892 -29.81 1.15 -17.32
C GLU A 892 -28.54 0.36 -16.98
N GLU A 893 -27.37 0.99 -17.08
CA GLU A 893 -26.09 0.38 -16.71
C GLU A 893 -26.05 0.02 -15.22
N LYS A 894 -26.53 0.91 -14.33
CA LYS A 894 -26.60 0.65 -12.88
C LYS A 894 -27.55 -0.48 -12.54
N GLN A 895 -28.76 -0.49 -13.13
CA GLN A 895 -29.74 -1.54 -12.92
C GLN A 895 -29.26 -2.88 -13.48
N SER A 896 -28.60 -2.88 -14.63
CA SER A 896 -27.97 -4.07 -15.22
C SER A 896 -26.92 -4.65 -14.26
N GLN A 897 -26.08 -3.80 -13.68
CA GLN A 897 -25.02 -4.22 -12.74
C GLN A 897 -25.62 -4.86 -11.46
N LEU A 898 -26.64 -4.22 -10.87
CA LEU A 898 -27.35 -4.76 -9.70
C LEU A 898 -28.00 -6.11 -9.99
N LYS A 899 -28.65 -6.24 -11.16
CA LYS A 899 -29.31 -7.49 -11.56
C LYS A 899 -28.31 -8.62 -11.76
N ARG A 900 -27.20 -8.37 -12.46
CA ARG A 900 -26.15 -9.37 -12.67
C ARG A 900 -25.53 -9.84 -11.36
N LEU A 901 -25.30 -8.93 -10.43
CA LEU A 901 -24.84 -9.27 -9.09
C LEU A 901 -25.85 -10.17 -8.36
N GLN A 902 -27.13 -9.83 -8.39
CA GLN A 902 -28.17 -10.63 -7.76
C GLN A 902 -28.28 -12.02 -8.37
N ASP A 903 -28.19 -12.12 -9.70
CA ASP A 903 -28.18 -13.39 -10.44
C ASP A 903 -26.96 -14.25 -10.06
N PHE A 904 -25.78 -13.62 -9.90
CA PHE A 904 -24.56 -14.28 -9.43
C PHE A 904 -24.73 -14.83 -8.02
N HIS A 905 -25.22 -14.02 -7.08
CA HIS A 905 -25.47 -14.44 -5.70
C HIS A 905 -26.48 -15.61 -5.62
N THR A 906 -27.53 -15.55 -6.44
CA THR A 906 -28.54 -16.62 -6.48
C THR A 906 -27.97 -17.94 -7.00
N ARG A 907 -27.16 -17.90 -8.05
CA ARG A 907 -26.48 -19.10 -8.60
C ARG A 907 -25.53 -19.76 -7.62
N HIS A 908 -24.87 -18.97 -6.77
CA HIS A 908 -23.81 -19.44 -5.88
C HIS A 908 -24.24 -19.48 -4.39
N ALA A 909 -25.51 -19.26 -4.06
CA ALA A 909 -26.03 -19.18 -2.70
C ALA A 909 -25.64 -20.38 -1.81
N ALA A 910 -25.58 -21.59 -2.38
CA ALA A 910 -25.20 -22.81 -1.67
C ALA A 910 -23.68 -22.93 -1.39
N GLN A 911 -22.85 -22.34 -2.24
CA GLN A 911 -21.38 -22.53 -2.19
C GLN A 911 -20.67 -21.39 -1.48
N ALA A 912 -21.14 -20.17 -1.63
CA ALA A 912 -20.48 -18.96 -1.14
C ALA A 912 -20.25 -18.98 0.39
N PRO A 913 -21.19 -19.37 1.26
CA PRO A 913 -20.96 -19.34 2.71
C PRO A 913 -19.81 -20.25 3.16
N ALA A 914 -19.72 -21.46 2.61
CA ALA A 914 -18.65 -22.40 2.92
C ALA A 914 -17.28 -21.89 2.44
N MET A 915 -17.25 -21.25 1.28
CA MET A 915 -16.03 -20.71 0.70
C MET A 915 -15.53 -19.46 1.48
N LEU A 916 -16.42 -18.56 1.88
CA LEU A 916 -16.09 -17.41 2.73
C LEU A 916 -15.54 -17.87 4.08
N LYS A 917 -16.14 -18.89 4.69
CA LYS A 917 -15.62 -19.49 5.92
C LYS A 917 -14.23 -20.09 5.73
N ARG A 918 -13.98 -20.78 4.61
CA ARG A 918 -12.65 -21.31 4.26
C ARG A 918 -11.64 -20.18 4.12
N LEU A 919 -12.02 -19.07 3.49
CA LEU A 919 -11.17 -17.88 3.34
C LEU A 919 -10.79 -17.29 4.71
N GLN A 920 -11.77 -17.14 5.61
CA GLN A 920 -11.54 -16.66 6.99
C GLN A 920 -10.60 -17.59 7.77
N GLN A 921 -10.79 -18.91 7.66
CA GLN A 921 -9.93 -19.90 8.31
C GLN A 921 -8.48 -19.82 7.78
N ALA A 922 -8.29 -19.61 6.47
CA ALA A 922 -6.95 -19.45 5.89
C ALA A 922 -6.24 -18.22 6.47
N VAL A 923 -6.96 -17.12 6.67
CA VAL A 923 -6.43 -15.91 7.32
C VAL A 923 -6.04 -16.19 8.78
N ILE A 924 -6.94 -16.77 9.55
CA ILE A 924 -6.73 -17.10 10.99
C ILE A 924 -5.55 -18.06 11.17
N ALA A 925 -5.45 -19.07 10.31
CA ALA A 925 -4.37 -20.07 10.33
C ALA A 925 -3.07 -19.62 9.64
N ASN A 926 -3.00 -18.34 9.24
CA ASN A 926 -1.84 -17.75 8.52
C ASN A 926 -1.40 -18.53 7.27
N GLN A 927 -2.35 -19.14 6.57
CA GLN A 927 -2.12 -19.82 5.29
C GLN A 927 -2.02 -18.80 4.14
N ASN A 928 -1.69 -19.29 2.94
CA ASN A 928 -1.70 -18.45 1.74
C ASN A 928 -3.14 -18.07 1.36
N VAL A 929 -3.49 -16.81 1.59
CA VAL A 929 -4.84 -16.28 1.36
C VAL A 929 -5.15 -16.19 -0.14
N PHE A 930 -4.14 -15.86 -0.97
CA PHE A 930 -4.35 -15.69 -2.41
C PHE A 930 -4.72 -17.01 -3.09
N GLU A 931 -4.19 -18.12 -2.64
CA GLU A 931 -4.54 -19.45 -3.16
C GLU A 931 -6.03 -19.77 -2.92
N VAL A 932 -6.56 -19.37 -1.76
CA VAL A 932 -8.00 -19.53 -1.47
C VAL A 932 -8.83 -18.51 -2.25
N LEU A 933 -8.34 -17.29 -2.45
CA LEU A 933 -9.01 -16.28 -3.28
C LEU A 933 -9.22 -16.76 -4.73
N MET A 934 -8.25 -17.49 -5.31
CA MET A 934 -8.40 -18.08 -6.65
C MET A 934 -9.63 -19.00 -6.77
N ALA A 935 -10.01 -19.65 -5.69
CA ALA A 935 -11.24 -20.45 -5.65
C ALA A 935 -12.47 -19.60 -5.25
N ALA A 936 -12.32 -18.67 -4.32
CA ALA A 936 -13.41 -17.87 -3.77
C ALA A 936 -14.07 -16.96 -4.80
N VAL A 937 -13.30 -16.33 -5.69
CA VAL A 937 -13.82 -15.42 -6.73
C VAL A 937 -14.74 -16.13 -7.75
N ARG A 938 -14.74 -17.46 -7.80
CA ARG A 938 -15.62 -18.23 -8.68
C ARG A 938 -17.07 -18.28 -8.19
N CYS A 939 -17.29 -18.09 -6.89
CA CYS A 939 -18.63 -18.19 -6.28
C CYS A 939 -18.96 -17.06 -5.30
N CYS A 940 -18.03 -16.15 -5.02
CA CYS A 940 -18.23 -15.02 -4.13
C CYS A 940 -17.96 -13.69 -4.84
N SER A 941 -18.76 -12.68 -4.54
CA SER A 941 -18.56 -11.32 -5.06
C SER A 941 -17.46 -10.59 -4.32
N LEU A 942 -17.01 -9.46 -4.88
CA LEU A 942 -16.01 -8.58 -4.30
C LEU A 942 -16.40 -8.14 -2.89
N GLY A 943 -17.64 -7.66 -2.69
CA GLY A 943 -18.13 -7.19 -1.40
C GLY A 943 -18.22 -8.31 -0.36
N GLN A 944 -18.67 -9.51 -0.76
CA GLN A 944 -18.72 -10.68 0.13
C GLN A 944 -17.32 -11.05 0.63
N ILE A 945 -16.33 -11.09 -0.25
CA ILE A 945 -14.93 -11.40 0.09
C ILE A 945 -14.35 -10.31 0.99
N THR A 946 -14.54 -9.03 0.64
CA THR A 946 -14.03 -7.90 1.44
C THR A 946 -14.61 -7.92 2.86
N ASN A 947 -15.92 -8.14 3.01
CA ASN A 947 -16.57 -8.23 4.32
C ASN A 947 -16.04 -9.41 5.14
N ALA A 948 -15.88 -10.59 4.53
CA ALA A 948 -15.32 -11.76 5.21
C ALA A 948 -13.91 -11.50 5.75
N LEU A 949 -13.08 -10.75 4.99
CA LEU A 949 -11.74 -10.35 5.42
C LEU A 949 -11.78 -9.26 6.52
N PHE A 950 -12.77 -8.37 6.51
CA PHE A 950 -12.97 -7.38 7.58
C PHE A 950 -13.32 -8.07 8.91
N GLU A 951 -14.16 -9.09 8.89
CA GLU A 951 -14.54 -9.85 10.08
C GLU A 951 -13.35 -10.45 10.82
N VAL A 952 -12.36 -10.97 10.11
CA VAL A 952 -11.15 -11.57 10.71
C VAL A 952 -10.05 -10.54 11.04
N GLY A 953 -10.36 -9.25 10.98
CA GLY A 953 -9.47 -8.18 11.44
C GLY A 953 -8.66 -7.49 10.36
N GLY A 954 -8.93 -7.77 9.09
CA GLY A 954 -8.23 -7.12 7.98
C GLY A 954 -8.54 -5.64 7.77
N GLN A 955 -9.61 -5.12 8.39
CA GLN A 955 -10.07 -3.75 8.18
C GLN A 955 -9.04 -2.71 8.66
N TYR A 956 -8.84 -1.67 7.85
CA TYR A 956 -7.92 -0.57 8.16
C TYR A 956 -8.36 0.20 9.41
N ARG A 957 -7.37 0.51 10.27
CA ARG A 957 -7.51 1.43 11.40
C ARG A 957 -6.58 2.61 11.19
N ARG A 958 -7.13 3.79 11.25
CA ARG A 958 -6.33 5.01 11.15
C ARG A 958 -5.53 5.19 12.45
N SER A 959 -4.20 5.18 12.36
CA SER A 959 -3.33 5.69 13.41
C SER A 959 -3.42 7.22 13.39
N MET A 960 -3.98 7.83 14.43
CA MET A 960 -4.00 9.28 14.59
C MET A 960 -3.12 9.67 15.75
#